data_9486fa4e778c9e0926229ccf6683e3cc
#
_entry.id   9486fa4e778c9e0926229ccf6683e3cc
#
_cell.length_a   1.000
_cell.length_b   1.000
_cell.length_c   1.000
_cell.angle_alpha   90.00
_cell.angle_beta   90.00
_cell.angle_gamma   90.00
#
_symmetry.space_group_name_H-M   'P 1'
#
loop_
_entity.id
_entity.type
_entity.pdbx_description
1 polymer ?
#
loop_
_entity_poly.entity_id
_entity_poly.type
_entity_poly.pdbx_seq_one_letter_code
_entity_poly.pdbx_strand_id
1 'polypeptide(L)'
;MAVTRRALRVAAACAAMALPFGLGLHEAGAAPRPAEASQSDASRPAVMGAAAEASGLVISINSLSPRVVTSENEVVVSGTVHNDSPTTLANISLEVFVANETPISVAALTTALTEDEPDATHAASSSLTDVVRGATVSFEIRIPTSSLPLTDATEWGPRVITVAANSGEYSGKDRSILVWDSGAQVSASRVNAVVPWTSTSATQDQSERSAVLNLAASPGVTLAVDPLLIPLGPQPTASPSPSPDSDTSETQSGQSGHPSTQSGQSGAATASPSPSSSPTPTPAPTATDPAQRARDLQSEAFVSALMGAANELIALPEGDADLGALALSGNTGFWDRASHSIASFPSSLREAGWVAPTPSPAPSPTASPASPTPSPSASATETPSASASSSPSGQSGTTTTAPDAGPTILRNVAWPADTTFGTSFLSNYASTDQITIAPASALTPAEEVTFTSYARVNVNPATGETSTDGTGARTLAQQADLASILSWNASGGDELDAEQALTAITAIIARERPSSSRTLFAAAARGTTVNESLTKRVNALFSPRWVSAQTFSDIAASEPTDVERQTVGAGTLDADTSTAIEAMASSLTSLVPLAKATDDPDAVYESVTPQILPSLAAQLTPSEQLDSATAMTSQITGMLSAVTVEPSSAVNLINKSANFPVLVRNNLPWPVHVDVTLVPDDPRLRATPAQYQTLAAQGATTVEVPVGAIGSGDIEVTYKVTTPDGHILDDSQTVTVRMRAGWEDAITAVIASLFAALFLVGITRSLRKRAARKTQGAPNDARSHEPQSPPEASDDTLSDEASAPTDDNTESETATTTTTKETP
;
A
#
# COMPACT_ATOMS: atom_id res chain seq x y z
N MET A 1 -29.30 40.28 40.40
CA MET A 1 -29.03 41.66 39.89
C MET A 1 -28.10 41.51 38.73
N ALA A 2 -28.67 41.60 37.60
CA ALA A 2 -28.40 42.51 36.49
C ALA A 2 -27.03 42.24 35.78
N VAL A 3 -27.03 41.52 34.67
CA VAL A 3 -27.18 41.99 33.27
C VAL A 3 -25.96 42.75 32.73
N THR A 4 -25.25 42.21 31.76
CA THR A 4 -25.27 42.78 30.40
C THR A 4 -24.58 41.89 29.36
N ARG A 5 -25.33 41.63 28.31
CA ARG A 5 -24.89 41.07 27.02
C ARG A 5 -24.06 42.11 26.22
N ARG A 6 -23.07 41.68 25.45
CA ARG A 6 -22.70 42.36 24.21
C ARG A 6 -22.31 41.35 23.11
N ALA A 7 -23.12 41.29 22.11
CA ALA A 7 -22.86 40.69 20.82
C ALA A 7 -21.95 41.61 20.01
N LEU A 8 -21.03 41.07 19.26
CA LEU A 8 -20.35 41.80 18.19
C LEU A 8 -20.35 40.94 16.94
N ARG A 9 -20.96 41.50 15.90
CA ARG A 9 -21.06 41.00 14.54
C ARG A 9 -19.68 41.16 13.84
N VAL A 10 -19.30 40.20 13.02
CA VAL A 10 -18.26 40.38 12.00
C VAL A 10 -18.86 40.07 10.64
N ALA A 11 -18.64 41.04 9.75
CA ALA A 11 -19.19 41.08 8.39
C ALA A 11 -18.31 40.27 7.42
N ALA A 12 -18.98 39.67 6.47
CA ALA A 12 -18.39 39.06 5.27
C ALA A 12 -17.81 40.12 4.31
N ALA A 13 -16.71 39.80 3.66
CA ALA A 13 -16.26 40.48 2.47
C ALA A 13 -15.87 39.44 1.41
N CYS A 14 -16.73 39.36 0.37
CA CYS A 14 -16.47 38.71 -0.90
C CYS A 14 -15.49 39.56 -1.73
N ALA A 15 -14.48 38.94 -2.33
CA ALA A 15 -13.84 39.52 -3.50
C ALA A 15 -13.66 38.43 -4.57
N ALA A 16 -14.43 38.56 -5.62
CA ALA A 16 -14.29 37.87 -6.88
C ALA A 16 -13.14 38.50 -7.68
N MET A 17 -12.28 37.69 -8.32
CA MET A 17 -11.54 38.12 -9.50
C MET A 17 -11.31 37.01 -10.51
N ALA A 18 -11.49 37.42 -11.73
CA ALA A 18 -11.66 36.79 -12.99
C ALA A 18 -10.49 35.94 -13.50
N LEU A 19 -10.83 34.95 -14.31
CA LEU A 19 -9.99 34.19 -15.24
C LEU A 19 -9.49 35.05 -16.40
N PRO A 20 -8.38 34.65 -17.05
CA PRO A 20 -8.42 34.58 -18.50
C PRO A 20 -8.04 33.17 -19.03
N PHE A 21 -8.81 32.74 -20.02
CA PHE A 21 -8.57 31.66 -20.95
C PHE A 21 -7.25 31.87 -21.72
N GLY A 22 -6.43 30.85 -21.79
CA GLY A 22 -5.34 30.72 -22.71
C GLY A 22 -5.25 29.29 -23.24
N LEU A 23 -5.56 29.15 -24.52
CA LEU A 23 -5.37 27.93 -25.33
C LEU A 23 -3.87 27.69 -25.54
N GLY A 24 -3.40 26.50 -25.35
CA GLY A 24 -2.02 26.10 -25.69
C GLY A 24 -1.80 24.60 -25.61
N LEU A 25 -1.92 23.93 -26.74
CA LEU A 25 -1.16 22.77 -27.26
C LEU A 25 -0.81 21.58 -26.34
N HIS A 26 -1.30 20.44 -26.79
CA HIS A 26 -0.91 19.07 -26.40
C HIS A 26 0.59 18.87 -26.37
N GLU A 27 1.08 18.33 -25.26
CA GLU A 27 2.29 17.52 -25.18
C GLU A 27 2.00 16.22 -24.45
N ALA A 28 2.54 15.15 -25.01
CA ALA A 28 2.26 13.77 -24.68
C ALA A 28 2.74 13.37 -23.28
N GLY A 29 1.96 12.56 -22.65
CA GLY A 29 2.14 11.62 -21.55
C GLY A 29 3.52 11.52 -20.87
N ALA A 30 3.58 12.05 -19.66
CA ALA A 30 4.42 11.51 -18.61
C ALA A 30 3.49 10.79 -17.62
N ALA A 31 3.82 9.53 -17.33
CA ALA A 31 3.15 8.76 -16.29
C ALA A 31 3.16 9.55 -14.97
N PRO A 32 2.09 9.48 -14.16
CA PRO A 32 2.11 10.10 -12.85
C PRO A 32 3.23 9.46 -12.03
N ARG A 33 4.19 10.29 -11.59
CA ARG A 33 5.08 9.95 -10.50
C ARG A 33 4.20 9.62 -9.30
N PRO A 34 4.54 8.58 -8.51
CA PRO A 34 3.90 8.41 -7.23
C PRO A 34 4.03 9.73 -6.47
N ALA A 35 2.91 10.21 -5.96
CA ALA A 35 2.87 11.33 -5.04
C ALA A 35 3.90 11.03 -3.94
N GLU A 36 4.83 11.95 -3.71
CA GLU A 36 5.63 11.95 -2.50
C GLU A 36 4.61 11.91 -1.36
N ALA A 37 4.59 10.79 -0.64
CA ALA A 37 3.80 10.64 0.56
C ALA A 37 4.10 11.85 1.43
N SER A 38 3.07 12.61 1.76
CA SER A 38 3.16 13.67 2.75
C SER A 38 3.60 12.99 4.04
N GLN A 39 4.92 13.02 4.30
CA GLN A 39 5.44 12.72 5.62
C GLN A 39 4.70 13.69 6.55
N SER A 40 3.84 13.15 7.40
CA SER A 40 3.37 13.90 8.54
C SER A 40 4.64 14.35 9.26
N ASP A 41 4.93 15.66 9.21
CA ASP A 41 5.95 16.27 10.03
C ASP A 41 5.59 15.92 11.47
N ALA A 42 6.20 14.86 11.98
CA ALA A 42 6.10 14.53 13.39
C ALA A 42 6.69 15.72 14.13
N SER A 43 5.80 16.52 14.70
CA SER A 43 6.15 17.74 15.43
C SER A 43 7.23 17.41 16.45
N ARG A 44 8.22 18.31 16.59
CA ARG A 44 9.26 18.18 17.62
C ARG A 44 8.62 17.87 18.96
N PRO A 45 9.03 16.80 19.66
CA PRO A 45 8.45 16.47 20.97
C PRO A 45 8.58 17.60 21.94
N ALA A 46 7.54 17.85 22.76
CA ALA A 46 7.51 18.94 23.71
C ALA A 46 8.70 18.92 24.69
N VAL A 47 9.18 17.73 25.03
CA VAL A 47 10.34 17.53 25.92
C VAL A 47 11.67 18.03 25.33
N MET A 48 11.72 18.33 24.03
CA MET A 48 12.94 18.79 23.35
C MET A 48 13.20 20.29 23.49
N GLY A 49 12.31 21.03 24.16
CA GLY A 49 12.46 22.47 24.34
C GLY A 49 12.30 23.30 23.07
N ALA A 50 12.68 24.58 23.14
CA ALA A 50 12.65 25.50 22.02
C ALA A 50 13.84 25.25 21.08
N ALA A 51 13.65 25.60 19.78
CA ALA A 51 14.76 25.61 18.84
C ALA A 51 15.82 26.63 19.26
N ALA A 52 17.06 26.47 18.74
CA ALA A 52 18.18 27.36 19.02
C ALA A 52 17.82 28.84 18.85
N GLU A 53 18.17 29.66 19.80
CA GLU A 53 17.96 31.11 19.72
C GLU A 53 19.15 31.80 19.06
N ALA A 54 18.87 32.61 18.05
CA ALA A 54 19.90 33.23 17.24
C ALA A 54 19.63 34.70 16.95
N SER A 55 20.67 35.53 17.10
CA SER A 55 20.72 36.88 16.60
C SER A 55 21.99 37.00 15.72
N GLY A 56 21.92 36.44 14.52
CA GLY A 56 23.02 36.43 13.56
C GLY A 56 24.11 35.37 13.75
N LEU A 57 24.08 34.61 14.85
CA LEU A 57 24.90 33.41 15.07
C LEU A 57 24.00 32.21 15.37
N VAL A 58 24.04 31.20 14.54
CA VAL A 58 23.31 29.94 14.78
C VAL A 58 24.29 28.89 15.29
N ILE A 59 24.02 28.35 16.46
CA ILE A 59 24.80 27.30 17.09
C ILE A 59 24.04 26.01 17.00
N SER A 60 24.74 24.89 16.83
CA SER A 60 24.22 23.55 16.97
C SER A 60 25.19 22.67 17.75
N ILE A 61 24.72 22.10 18.85
CA ILE A 61 25.47 21.09 19.63
C ILE A 61 25.20 19.75 18.96
N ASN A 62 26.22 19.11 18.41
CA ASN A 62 26.07 17.88 17.62
C ASN A 62 26.56 16.63 18.37
N SER A 63 27.39 16.80 19.42
CA SER A 63 27.94 15.69 20.14
C SER A 63 28.32 16.04 21.59
N LEU A 64 28.05 15.13 22.48
CA LEU A 64 28.52 15.08 23.88
C LEU A 64 29.27 13.77 24.10
N SER A 65 30.47 13.84 24.66
CA SER A 65 31.28 12.68 24.96
C SER A 65 31.94 12.79 26.34
N PRO A 66 31.67 11.88 27.28
CA PRO A 66 30.75 10.75 27.17
C PRO A 66 29.29 11.21 27.14
N ARG A 67 28.36 10.36 26.62
CA ARG A 67 26.93 10.65 26.63
C ARG A 67 26.32 10.65 28.02
N VAL A 68 26.84 9.81 28.91
CA VAL A 68 26.53 9.77 30.33
C VAL A 68 27.81 10.01 31.09
N VAL A 69 27.86 11.07 31.84
CA VAL A 69 29.03 11.44 32.65
C VAL A 69 29.06 10.56 33.89
N THR A 70 30.18 9.90 34.15
CA THR A 70 30.41 9.05 35.33
C THR A 70 31.63 9.54 36.11
N SER A 71 32.76 8.89 35.90
CA SER A 71 34.01 9.18 36.61
C SER A 71 35.09 9.81 35.72
N GLU A 72 34.71 10.25 34.53
CA GLU A 72 35.63 10.88 33.60
C GLU A 72 36.16 12.20 34.09
N ASN A 73 37.39 12.53 33.64
CA ASN A 73 38.03 13.79 34.02
C ASN A 73 37.57 14.99 33.22
N GLU A 74 37.00 14.74 32.05
CA GLU A 74 36.52 15.78 31.14
C GLU A 74 35.30 15.31 30.35
N VAL A 75 34.48 16.29 29.94
CA VAL A 75 33.37 16.17 29.00
C VAL A 75 33.72 16.98 27.75
N VAL A 76 33.57 16.41 26.58
CA VAL A 76 33.80 17.08 25.31
C VAL A 76 32.45 17.42 24.68
N VAL A 77 32.23 18.70 24.41
CA VAL A 77 31.07 19.21 23.67
C VAL A 77 31.57 19.65 22.30
N SER A 78 30.97 19.13 21.24
CA SER A 78 31.30 19.56 19.88
C SER A 78 30.04 19.92 19.09
N GLY A 79 30.21 20.82 18.15
CA GLY A 79 29.12 21.36 17.37
C GLY A 79 29.57 22.29 16.26
N THR A 80 28.66 23.09 15.76
CA THR A 80 28.91 24.06 14.70
C THR A 80 28.37 25.44 15.04
N VAL A 81 29.06 26.47 14.53
CA VAL A 81 28.62 27.87 14.55
C VAL A 81 28.46 28.34 13.11
N HIS A 82 27.29 28.78 12.74
CA HIS A 82 26.99 29.36 11.45
C HIS A 82 26.80 30.87 11.58
N ASN A 83 27.49 31.64 10.73
CA ASN A 83 27.38 33.12 10.71
C ASN A 83 26.29 33.55 9.72
N ASP A 84 25.10 33.82 10.22
CA ASP A 84 23.96 34.34 9.44
C ASP A 84 23.90 35.89 9.44
N SER A 85 24.92 36.54 10.06
CA SER A 85 25.02 37.99 10.07
C SER A 85 25.44 38.54 8.70
N PRO A 86 25.21 39.83 8.41
CA PRO A 86 25.62 40.44 7.15
C PRO A 86 27.14 40.63 6.98
N THR A 87 27.95 40.42 8.04
CA THR A 87 29.39 40.72 8.08
C THR A 87 30.23 39.51 8.50
N THR A 88 31.52 39.56 8.26
CA THR A 88 32.49 38.65 8.90
C THR A 88 32.59 38.95 10.37
N LEU A 89 32.41 37.93 11.21
CA LEU A 89 32.51 38.05 12.67
C LEU A 89 33.88 37.57 13.13
N ALA A 90 34.54 38.41 13.90
CA ALA A 90 35.88 38.18 14.46
C ALA A 90 35.78 37.84 15.96
N ASN A 91 36.66 36.95 16.42
CA ASN A 91 36.79 36.64 17.86
C ASN A 91 35.47 36.26 18.52
N ILE A 92 34.79 35.27 17.96
CA ILE A 92 33.55 34.72 18.52
C ILE A 92 33.90 34.00 19.84
N SER A 93 33.35 34.50 20.97
CA SER A 93 33.45 33.84 22.26
C SER A 93 32.43 32.75 22.35
N LEU A 94 32.84 31.57 22.76
CA LEU A 94 32.00 30.43 23.08
C LEU A 94 32.06 30.19 24.59
N GLU A 95 30.89 30.14 25.24
CA GLU A 95 30.75 29.90 26.65
C GLU A 95 29.81 28.74 26.91
N VAL A 96 30.18 27.85 27.81
CA VAL A 96 29.37 26.70 28.20
C VAL A 96 28.87 26.85 29.61
N PHE A 97 27.58 26.69 29.76
CA PHE A 97 26.91 26.75 31.07
C PHE A 97 26.21 25.42 31.33
N VAL A 98 26.16 24.98 32.60
CA VAL A 98 25.42 23.77 33.01
C VAL A 98 24.52 24.16 34.18
N ALA A 99 23.23 23.81 34.05
CA ALA A 99 22.23 24.08 35.05
C ALA A 99 22.59 23.47 36.40
N ASN A 100 22.35 24.26 37.50
CA ASN A 100 22.64 23.80 38.86
C ASN A 100 21.59 22.80 39.35
N GLU A 101 20.36 22.93 38.90
CA GLU A 101 19.26 22.04 39.27
C GLU A 101 19.17 20.78 38.42
N THR A 102 18.75 19.69 39.04
CA THR A 102 18.44 18.43 38.38
C THR A 102 16.93 18.27 38.27
N PRO A 103 16.33 18.28 37.06
CA PRO A 103 14.90 18.04 36.88
C PRO A 103 14.46 16.70 37.48
N ILE A 104 13.36 16.73 38.23
CA ILE A 104 12.80 15.56 38.92
C ILE A 104 11.60 14.93 38.15
N SER A 105 11.14 15.58 37.10
CA SER A 105 10.07 15.10 36.24
C SER A 105 10.35 15.51 34.78
N VAL A 106 9.67 14.87 33.84
CA VAL A 106 9.75 15.21 32.40
C VAL A 106 9.27 16.63 32.15
N ALA A 107 8.19 17.05 32.83
CA ALA A 107 7.70 18.44 32.78
C ALA A 107 8.73 19.45 33.29
N ALA A 108 9.42 19.15 34.39
CA ALA A 108 10.50 19.99 34.89
C ALA A 108 11.68 20.08 33.92
N LEU A 109 12.04 18.99 33.27
CA LEU A 109 13.07 18.98 32.24
C LEU A 109 12.66 19.85 31.03
N THR A 110 11.42 19.73 30.56
CA THR A 110 10.88 20.56 29.48
C THR A 110 10.93 22.05 29.86
N THR A 111 10.55 22.40 31.09
CA THR A 111 10.63 23.78 31.60
C THR A 111 12.07 24.28 31.60
N ALA A 112 13.00 23.49 32.13
CA ALA A 112 14.43 23.88 32.20
C ALA A 112 15.06 24.07 30.81
N LEU A 113 14.64 23.27 29.77
CA LEU A 113 15.09 23.45 28.40
C LEU A 113 14.54 24.70 27.71
N THR A 114 13.40 25.24 28.19
CA THR A 114 12.76 26.43 27.61
C THR A 114 12.99 27.72 28.44
N GLU A 115 13.57 27.64 29.64
CA GLU A 115 13.82 28.76 30.51
C GLU A 115 14.85 29.73 29.92
N ASP A 116 14.55 31.03 29.86
CA ASP A 116 15.43 32.03 29.22
C ASP A 116 16.75 32.21 29.94
N GLU A 117 16.72 32.32 31.27
CA GLU A 117 17.86 32.53 32.13
C GLU A 117 17.92 31.51 33.27
N PRO A 118 18.31 30.26 32.98
CA PRO A 118 18.40 29.23 34.02
C PRO A 118 19.51 29.53 35.01
N ASP A 119 19.33 29.15 36.29
CA ASP A 119 20.42 29.14 37.26
C ASP A 119 21.48 28.11 36.84
N ALA A 120 22.62 28.58 36.33
CA ALA A 120 23.62 27.74 35.73
C ALA A 120 25.04 28.17 36.07
N THR A 121 25.92 27.19 36.20
CA THR A 121 27.35 27.38 36.44
C THR A 121 28.07 27.51 35.11
N HIS A 122 28.94 28.54 34.95
CA HIS A 122 29.87 28.63 33.84
C HIS A 122 30.91 27.51 33.96
N ALA A 123 30.98 26.64 32.96
CA ALA A 123 31.80 25.43 33.01
C ALA A 123 33.08 25.52 32.18
N ALA A 124 33.04 26.20 31.05
CA ALA A 124 34.19 26.37 30.16
C ALA A 124 33.99 27.52 29.18
N SER A 125 35.09 28.02 28.58
CA SER A 125 35.05 28.95 27.49
C SER A 125 36.07 28.61 26.41
N SER A 126 35.77 29.00 25.17
CA SER A 126 36.64 28.86 24.01
C SER A 126 36.44 30.06 23.07
N SER A 127 37.23 30.17 22.02
CA SER A 127 37.06 31.24 21.05
C SER A 127 37.30 30.70 19.64
N LEU A 128 36.52 31.16 18.69
CA LEU A 128 36.73 30.92 17.27
C LEU A 128 37.38 32.16 16.63
N THR A 129 38.23 31.92 15.68
CA THR A 129 38.77 32.97 14.81
C THR A 129 37.67 33.49 13.86
N ASP A 130 38.03 34.29 12.90
CA ASP A 130 37.12 34.96 11.99
C ASP A 130 36.23 33.95 11.24
N VAL A 131 34.91 34.13 11.36
CA VAL A 131 33.91 33.35 10.59
C VAL A 131 33.27 34.30 9.57
N VAL A 132 33.54 34.04 8.29
CA VAL A 132 32.96 34.85 7.21
C VAL A 132 31.45 34.69 7.12
N ARG A 133 30.78 35.70 6.59
CA ARG A 133 29.31 35.64 6.36
C ARG A 133 28.92 34.35 5.63
N GLY A 134 27.89 33.67 6.10
CA GLY A 134 27.33 32.44 5.53
C GLY A 134 28.22 31.22 5.69
N ALA A 135 29.32 31.30 6.43
CA ALA A 135 30.16 30.13 6.73
C ALA A 135 29.73 29.41 7.99
N THR A 136 29.96 28.12 8.02
CA THR A 136 29.79 27.25 9.19
C THR A 136 31.17 26.73 9.61
N VAL A 137 31.49 26.85 10.91
CA VAL A 137 32.75 26.40 11.51
C VAL A 137 32.45 25.47 12.66
N SER A 138 33.15 24.37 12.75
CA SER A 138 33.03 23.42 13.86
C SER A 138 33.78 23.93 15.09
N PHE A 139 33.27 23.59 16.27
CA PHE A 139 33.95 23.81 17.55
C PHE A 139 34.05 22.50 18.35
N GLU A 140 35.04 22.43 19.22
CA GLU A 140 35.22 21.41 20.22
C GLU A 140 35.65 22.08 21.54
N ILE A 141 34.88 21.87 22.59
CA ILE A 141 35.17 22.46 23.92
C ILE A 141 35.32 21.31 24.91
N ARG A 142 36.45 21.30 25.61
CA ARG A 142 36.75 20.34 26.66
C ARG A 142 36.46 20.97 28.01
N ILE A 143 35.58 20.33 28.77
CA ILE A 143 35.07 20.78 30.06
C ILE A 143 35.66 19.87 31.14
N PRO A 144 36.52 20.36 32.01
CA PRO A 144 36.94 19.58 33.18
C PRO A 144 35.72 19.21 34.04
N THR A 145 35.55 17.93 34.37
CA THR A 145 34.41 17.48 35.19
C THR A 145 34.34 18.20 36.52
N SER A 146 35.50 18.66 37.07
CA SER A 146 35.56 19.47 38.27
C SER A 146 34.93 20.88 38.14
N SER A 147 34.69 21.35 36.92
CA SER A 147 34.01 22.62 36.63
C SER A 147 32.51 22.49 36.56
N LEU A 148 32.00 21.27 36.58
CA LEU A 148 30.57 20.97 36.49
C LEU A 148 29.92 20.95 37.86
N PRO A 149 28.66 21.38 38.02
CA PRO A 149 27.94 21.38 39.28
C PRO A 149 27.47 19.98 39.71
N LEU A 150 28.35 18.96 39.64
CA LEU A 150 28.06 17.54 39.89
C LEU A 150 28.62 17.12 41.23
N THR A 151 28.08 17.72 42.34
CA THR A 151 28.65 17.57 43.69
C THR A 151 27.86 16.67 44.61
N ASP A 152 26.53 16.65 44.51
CA ASP A 152 25.67 15.81 45.34
C ASP A 152 25.22 14.55 44.59
N ALA A 153 25.73 13.40 45.03
CA ALA A 153 25.45 12.12 44.41
C ALA A 153 23.95 11.72 44.42
N THR A 154 23.14 12.36 45.25
CA THR A 154 21.68 12.17 45.29
C THR A 154 20.95 12.94 44.20
N GLU A 155 21.59 13.96 43.64
CA GLU A 155 21.08 14.80 42.57
C GLU A 155 21.62 14.37 41.19
N TRP A 156 21.88 13.06 41.01
CA TRP A 156 22.28 12.52 39.71
C TRP A 156 21.11 12.58 38.71
N GLY A 157 21.38 12.58 37.44
CA GLY A 157 20.35 12.60 36.38
C GLY A 157 20.61 13.70 35.35
N PRO A 158 19.57 14.18 34.65
CA PRO A 158 19.71 15.16 33.59
C PRO A 158 19.97 16.55 34.11
N ARG A 159 20.79 17.35 33.41
CA ARG A 159 20.99 18.79 33.55
C ARG A 159 21.00 19.44 32.18
N VAL A 160 20.48 20.66 32.07
CA VAL A 160 20.58 21.41 30.82
C VAL A 160 22.01 21.92 30.65
N ILE A 161 22.60 21.66 29.50
CA ILE A 161 23.86 22.24 29.05
C ILE A 161 23.57 23.24 27.94
N THR A 162 24.08 24.44 28.05
CA THR A 162 23.93 25.54 27.09
C THR A 162 25.27 25.95 26.56
N VAL A 163 25.38 26.05 25.21
CA VAL A 163 26.51 26.69 24.54
C VAL A 163 26.05 28.03 23.98
N ALA A 164 26.66 29.13 24.41
CA ALA A 164 26.38 30.47 23.93
C ALA A 164 27.55 30.98 23.11
N ALA A 165 27.30 31.64 22.00
CA ALA A 165 28.26 32.32 21.18
C ALA A 165 27.99 33.81 21.15
N ASN A 166 29.01 34.64 21.27
CA ASN A 166 28.88 36.09 21.25
C ASN A 166 30.00 36.72 20.41
N SER A 167 29.61 37.69 19.58
CA SER A 167 30.53 38.54 18.80
C SER A 167 29.91 39.91 18.55
N GLY A 168 30.28 40.89 19.42
CA GLY A 168 29.71 42.24 19.36
C GLY A 168 28.22 42.27 19.67
N GLU A 169 27.40 42.67 18.71
CA GLU A 169 25.93 42.65 18.84
C GLU A 169 25.25 41.33 18.42
N TYR A 170 26.03 40.41 17.89
CA TYR A 170 25.52 39.11 17.37
C TYR A 170 25.72 38.04 18.45
N SER A 171 24.68 37.27 18.66
CA SER A 171 24.67 36.18 19.64
C SER A 171 23.88 35.00 19.14
N GLY A 172 24.10 33.85 19.74
CA GLY A 172 23.32 32.66 19.57
C GLY A 172 23.54 31.75 20.75
N LYS A 173 22.54 30.93 21.05
CA LYS A 173 22.64 29.90 22.08
C LYS A 173 21.93 28.63 21.61
N ASP A 174 22.46 27.51 22.02
CA ASP A 174 21.85 26.17 21.82
C ASP A 174 21.91 25.39 23.11
N ARG A 175 20.94 24.54 23.36
CA ARG A 175 20.79 23.74 24.57
C ARG A 175 20.68 22.26 24.23
N SER A 176 21.27 21.44 25.07
CA SER A 176 21.13 20.01 25.07
C SER A 176 21.05 19.46 26.50
N ILE A 177 21.01 18.16 26.63
CA ILE A 177 20.89 17.50 27.93
C ILE A 177 22.19 16.75 28.23
N LEU A 178 22.81 17.10 29.38
CA LEU A 178 23.92 16.37 29.96
C LEU A 178 23.35 15.43 31.03
N VAL A 179 23.62 14.13 30.95
CA VAL A 179 23.15 13.17 31.96
C VAL A 179 24.33 12.74 32.83
N TRP A 180 24.19 12.93 34.16
CA TRP A 180 25.19 12.52 35.15
C TRP A 180 24.75 11.25 35.89
N ASP A 181 25.63 10.25 35.93
CA ASP A 181 25.50 9.08 36.77
C ASP A 181 26.51 9.10 37.92
N SER A 182 26.03 9.37 39.08
CA SER A 182 26.86 9.41 40.31
C SER A 182 27.21 8.01 40.84
N GLY A 183 26.72 6.93 40.22
CA GLY A 183 26.85 5.57 40.79
C GLY A 183 25.85 5.24 41.89
N ALA A 184 24.87 6.13 42.17
CA ALA A 184 23.79 5.87 43.14
C ALA A 184 23.06 4.57 42.82
N GLN A 185 22.73 3.81 43.88
CA GLN A 185 22.02 2.53 43.70
C GLN A 185 20.58 2.76 43.26
N VAL A 186 20.20 2.15 42.13
CA VAL A 186 18.84 2.18 41.62
C VAL A 186 18.45 0.80 41.03
N SER A 187 17.18 0.44 41.15
CA SER A 187 16.60 -0.69 40.48
C SER A 187 16.37 -0.36 39.01
N ALA A 188 16.92 -1.13 38.10
CA ALA A 188 16.75 -0.89 36.68
C ALA A 188 15.29 -1.06 36.25
N SER A 189 14.79 -0.12 35.44
CA SER A 189 13.49 -0.23 34.78
C SER A 189 13.54 -1.27 33.66
N ARG A 190 12.53 -2.15 33.62
CA ARG A 190 12.36 -3.14 32.57
C ARG A 190 11.68 -2.51 31.37
N VAL A 191 12.32 -2.49 30.22
CA VAL A 191 11.87 -1.72 29.06
C VAL A 191 11.80 -2.60 27.84
N ASN A 192 10.71 -2.43 27.06
CA ASN A 192 10.59 -2.94 25.68
C ASN A 192 10.20 -1.79 24.75
N ALA A 193 10.76 -1.77 23.57
CA ALA A 193 10.41 -0.86 22.49
C ALA A 193 9.93 -1.62 21.28
N VAL A 194 8.74 -1.29 20.76
CA VAL A 194 8.22 -1.81 19.50
C VAL A 194 8.54 -0.84 18.39
N VAL A 195 9.11 -1.36 17.31
CA VAL A 195 9.41 -0.62 16.09
C VAL A 195 8.58 -1.22 14.94
N PRO A 196 7.66 -0.45 14.35
CA PRO A 196 6.92 -0.90 13.18
C PRO A 196 7.79 -0.84 11.94
N TRP A 197 7.69 -1.87 11.12
CA TRP A 197 8.27 -1.91 9.78
C TRP A 197 7.14 -2.28 8.81
N THR A 198 6.59 -1.24 8.15
CA THR A 198 5.35 -1.33 7.38
C THR A 198 5.58 -0.98 5.91
N SER A 199 4.82 -1.58 5.01
CA SER A 199 4.94 -1.36 3.56
C SER A 199 4.66 0.09 3.15
N THR A 200 3.91 0.82 3.94
CA THR A 200 3.56 2.22 3.71
C THR A 200 4.70 3.20 4.03
N SER A 201 5.65 2.82 4.89
CA SER A 201 6.80 3.66 5.27
C SER A 201 8.15 3.14 4.78
N ALA A 202 8.22 1.88 4.34
CA ALA A 202 9.47 1.24 3.97
C ALA A 202 9.98 1.70 2.58
N THR A 203 11.25 2.06 2.51
CA THR A 203 11.97 2.32 1.25
C THR A 203 12.55 1.04 0.65
N GLN A 204 12.74 0.02 1.48
CA GLN A 204 13.36 -1.27 1.17
C GLN A 204 14.76 -1.16 0.56
N ASP A 205 15.45 -0.07 0.80
CA ASP A 205 16.83 0.11 0.36
C ASP A 205 17.82 -0.63 1.28
N GLN A 206 19.11 -0.63 0.90
CA GLN A 206 20.15 -1.33 1.66
C GLN A 206 20.39 -0.70 3.05
N SER A 207 20.20 0.61 3.18
CA SER A 207 20.40 1.33 4.45
C SER A 207 19.31 0.95 5.45
N GLU A 208 18.05 0.97 5.01
CA GLU A 208 16.92 0.54 5.82
C GLU A 208 17.02 -0.93 6.23
N ARG A 209 17.34 -1.83 5.28
CA ARG A 209 17.54 -3.26 5.60
C ARG A 209 18.63 -3.47 6.66
N SER A 210 19.70 -2.69 6.59
CA SER A 210 20.76 -2.73 7.61
C SER A 210 20.29 -2.23 8.97
N ALA A 211 19.49 -1.15 8.99
CA ALA A 211 18.90 -0.61 10.22
C ALA A 211 17.90 -1.60 10.83
N VAL A 212 17.05 -2.24 10.01
CA VAL A 212 16.11 -3.29 10.45
C VAL A 212 16.87 -4.44 11.12
N LEU A 213 17.95 -4.94 10.53
CA LEU A 213 18.76 -6.00 11.13
C LEU A 213 19.42 -5.57 12.45
N ASN A 214 19.92 -4.35 12.52
CA ASN A 214 20.52 -3.81 13.74
C ASN A 214 19.47 -3.68 14.86
N LEU A 215 18.28 -3.20 14.54
CA LEU A 215 17.18 -3.09 15.49
C LEU A 215 16.68 -4.47 15.93
N ALA A 216 16.54 -5.42 15.00
CA ALA A 216 16.16 -6.80 15.30
C ALA A 216 17.13 -7.48 16.29
N ALA A 217 18.43 -7.19 16.16
CA ALA A 217 19.47 -7.71 17.04
C ALA A 217 19.57 -6.97 18.38
N SER A 218 18.93 -5.81 18.52
CA SER A 218 19.02 -4.99 19.74
C SER A 218 18.17 -5.58 20.86
N PRO A 219 18.78 -5.85 22.04
CA PRO A 219 18.01 -6.33 23.19
C PRO A 219 16.88 -5.34 23.57
N GLY A 220 15.71 -5.87 23.89
CA GLY A 220 14.56 -5.05 24.30
C GLY A 220 13.79 -4.44 23.13
N VAL A 221 14.19 -4.70 21.89
CA VAL A 221 13.44 -4.30 20.69
C VAL A 221 12.61 -5.47 20.17
N THR A 222 11.38 -5.18 19.81
CA THR A 222 10.47 -6.09 19.11
C THR A 222 10.03 -5.43 17.82
N LEU A 223 10.29 -6.04 16.66
CA LEU A 223 9.82 -5.51 15.39
C LEU A 223 8.39 -5.95 15.13
N ALA A 224 7.54 -4.99 14.74
CA ALA A 224 6.21 -5.27 14.23
C ALA A 224 6.25 -5.21 12.69
N VAL A 225 6.09 -6.37 12.06
CA VAL A 225 6.42 -6.57 10.64
C VAL A 225 5.15 -6.75 9.81
N ASP A 226 5.05 -5.93 8.76
CA ASP A 226 4.04 -6.10 7.72
C ASP A 226 4.44 -7.26 6.79
N PRO A 227 3.57 -8.26 6.59
CA PRO A 227 3.84 -9.39 5.71
C PRO A 227 4.23 -9.02 4.27
N LEU A 228 3.73 -7.88 3.76
CA LEU A 228 4.07 -7.40 2.41
C LEU A 228 5.54 -7.05 2.21
N LEU A 229 6.28 -6.79 3.29
CA LEU A 229 7.72 -6.51 3.24
C LEU A 229 8.58 -7.77 3.16
N ILE A 230 7.99 -8.92 3.46
CA ILE A 230 8.68 -10.19 3.32
C ILE A 230 8.62 -10.59 1.84
N PRO A 231 9.76 -10.63 1.15
CA PRO A 231 9.77 -11.00 -0.25
C PRO A 231 9.21 -12.41 -0.41
N LEU A 232 8.17 -12.53 -1.20
CA LEU A 232 7.70 -13.83 -1.64
C LEU A 232 8.79 -14.47 -2.52
N GLY A 233 8.93 -15.78 -2.47
CA GLY A 233 9.87 -16.51 -3.34
C GLY A 233 9.69 -16.17 -4.82
N PRO A 234 10.53 -16.65 -5.73
CA PRO A 234 10.54 -16.24 -7.13
C PRO A 234 9.14 -16.34 -7.72
N GLN A 235 8.56 -15.18 -8.02
CA GLN A 235 7.28 -15.12 -8.71
C GLN A 235 7.41 -15.78 -10.08
N PRO A 236 6.48 -16.63 -10.49
CA PRO A 236 6.47 -17.16 -11.84
C PRO A 236 6.44 -15.97 -12.82
N THR A 237 7.53 -15.81 -13.58
CA THR A 237 7.61 -14.78 -14.60
C THR A 237 6.43 -14.92 -15.54
N ALA A 238 5.57 -13.90 -15.60
CA ALA A 238 4.54 -13.82 -16.64
C ALA A 238 5.25 -14.01 -17.98
N SER A 239 4.80 -14.99 -18.77
CA SER A 239 5.32 -15.24 -20.13
C SER A 239 5.26 -13.93 -20.89
N PRO A 240 6.35 -13.52 -21.56
CA PRO A 240 6.30 -12.34 -22.41
C PRO A 240 5.28 -12.59 -23.51
N SER A 241 4.28 -11.72 -23.60
CA SER A 241 3.35 -11.67 -24.72
C SER A 241 4.15 -11.61 -26.02
N PRO A 242 3.81 -12.40 -27.05
CA PRO A 242 4.46 -12.28 -28.33
C PRO A 242 4.25 -10.87 -28.88
N SER A 243 5.35 -10.15 -29.09
CA SER A 243 5.34 -8.86 -29.78
C SER A 243 4.76 -9.08 -31.19
N PRO A 244 3.87 -8.20 -31.67
CA PRO A 244 3.44 -8.25 -33.04
C PRO A 244 4.64 -7.95 -33.97
N ASP A 245 4.93 -8.87 -34.85
CA ASP A 245 5.93 -8.71 -35.89
C ASP A 245 5.67 -7.44 -36.73
N SER A 246 6.58 -6.50 -36.59
CA SER A 246 6.65 -5.33 -37.46
C SER A 246 7.29 -5.76 -38.78
N ASP A 247 6.46 -6.08 -39.78
CA ASP A 247 6.88 -6.17 -41.18
C ASP A 247 7.33 -4.78 -41.64
N THR A 248 8.62 -4.57 -41.67
CA THR A 248 9.23 -3.48 -42.41
C THR A 248 10.16 -4.07 -43.44
N SER A 249 9.60 -4.16 -44.66
CA SER A 249 10.35 -4.36 -45.89
C SER A 249 11.31 -3.18 -46.10
N GLU A 250 12.60 -3.43 -46.07
CA GLU A 250 13.58 -2.59 -46.76
C GLU A 250 14.47 -3.43 -47.67
N THR A 251 14.29 -3.13 -48.95
CA THR A 251 15.11 -3.47 -50.10
C THR A 251 16.48 -2.85 -49.98
N GLN A 252 17.57 -3.61 -50.04
CA GLN A 252 18.76 -3.21 -50.82
C GLN A 252 19.70 -4.35 -51.14
N SER A 253 19.79 -4.53 -52.40
CA SER A 253 20.83 -5.02 -53.32
C SER A 253 22.27 -5.19 -52.81
N GLY A 254 22.85 -6.34 -53.24
CA GLY A 254 24.18 -6.28 -53.77
C GLY A 254 25.21 -7.32 -53.31
N GLN A 255 25.46 -8.26 -54.10
CA GLN A 255 26.71 -8.76 -54.61
C GLN A 255 27.31 -10.09 -54.13
N SER A 256 27.20 -11.06 -55.03
CA SER A 256 28.23 -11.97 -55.55
C SER A 256 29.06 -12.86 -54.65
N GLY A 257 28.99 -14.15 -54.95
CA GLY A 257 30.08 -15.08 -54.66
C GLY A 257 29.64 -16.54 -54.59
N HIS A 258 29.48 -17.16 -55.73
CA HIS A 258 29.49 -18.63 -55.96
C HIS A 258 30.94 -19.18 -55.88
N PRO A 259 31.21 -20.53 -55.97
CA PRO A 259 30.35 -21.69 -56.14
C PRO A 259 30.83 -23.00 -55.45
N SER A 260 30.10 -24.07 -55.78
CA SER A 260 30.51 -25.46 -55.96
C SER A 260 30.21 -26.44 -54.85
N THR A 261 29.49 -27.39 -55.11
CA THR A 261 29.32 -28.68 -55.79
C THR A 261 29.26 -29.79 -54.75
N GLN A 262 28.52 -30.84 -54.77
CA GLN A 262 27.99 -31.80 -55.78
C GLN A 262 27.16 -32.88 -55.04
N SER A 263 26.10 -33.26 -55.67
CA SER A 263 25.57 -34.62 -55.94
C SER A 263 25.41 -35.65 -54.82
N GLY A 264 24.29 -36.29 -54.70
CA GLY A 264 23.67 -37.22 -55.51
C GLY A 264 22.68 -38.12 -54.81
N GLN A 265 21.60 -38.30 -55.48
CA GLN A 265 20.87 -39.49 -55.86
C GLN A 265 20.11 -40.37 -54.84
N SER A 266 18.81 -40.34 -55.03
CA SER A 266 17.87 -41.41 -55.32
C SER A 266 17.60 -42.53 -54.34
N GLY A 267 16.31 -42.78 -54.18
CA GLY A 267 15.75 -44.09 -53.94
C GLY A 267 14.48 -44.19 -53.15
N ALA A 268 13.36 -44.09 -53.81
CA ALA A 268 12.11 -44.88 -53.73
C ALA A 268 11.60 -45.49 -52.37
N ALA A 269 10.43 -45.09 -52.07
CA ALA A 269 9.19 -45.89 -51.90
C ALA A 269 8.94 -46.63 -50.57
N THR A 270 7.76 -46.31 -50.07
CA THR A 270 6.69 -47.17 -49.54
C THR A 270 6.72 -47.48 -48.02
N ALA A 271 5.66 -47.05 -47.43
CA ALA A 271 4.79 -47.64 -46.40
C ALA A 271 4.63 -46.85 -45.11
N SER A 272 3.43 -46.32 -44.94
CA SER A 272 2.89 -45.88 -43.64
C SER A 272 2.86 -47.04 -42.64
N PRO A 273 3.09 -46.73 -41.39
CA PRO A 273 2.14 -47.06 -40.37
C PRO A 273 1.77 -45.86 -39.45
N SER A 274 0.61 -45.96 -38.85
CA SER A 274 -0.09 -45.04 -37.96
C SER A 274 0.75 -44.51 -36.83
N PRO A 275 0.46 -43.26 -36.33
CA PRO A 275 1.24 -42.66 -35.29
C PRO A 275 0.92 -43.25 -33.92
N SER A 276 1.95 -43.78 -33.30
CA SER A 276 2.03 -44.01 -31.87
C SER A 276 2.13 -42.67 -31.14
N SER A 277 1.24 -42.45 -30.20
CA SER A 277 1.24 -41.27 -29.32
C SER A 277 2.57 -41.15 -28.58
N SER A 278 3.38 -40.17 -28.98
CA SER A 278 4.52 -39.70 -28.18
C SER A 278 4.03 -38.91 -27.01
N PRO A 279 4.63 -39.05 -25.81
CA PRO A 279 4.29 -38.22 -24.70
C PRO A 279 4.68 -36.76 -25.01
N THR A 280 3.74 -35.85 -24.74
CA THR A 280 3.95 -34.41 -24.78
C THR A 280 5.18 -34.08 -23.95
N PRO A 281 6.19 -33.36 -24.44
CA PRO A 281 7.31 -32.93 -23.63
C PRO A 281 6.79 -32.00 -22.56
N THR A 282 7.02 -32.35 -21.29
CA THR A 282 6.87 -31.43 -20.14
C THR A 282 7.68 -30.18 -20.46
N PRO A 283 7.09 -28.97 -20.41
CA PRO A 283 7.85 -27.73 -20.63
C PRO A 283 9.01 -27.70 -19.66
N ALA A 284 10.21 -27.50 -20.17
CA ALA A 284 11.39 -27.26 -19.36
C ALA A 284 11.16 -25.97 -18.55
N PRO A 285 11.57 -25.92 -17.27
CA PRO A 285 11.43 -24.71 -16.49
C PRO A 285 12.14 -23.57 -17.22
N THR A 286 11.40 -22.49 -17.44
CA THR A 286 11.90 -21.27 -18.09
C THR A 286 13.07 -20.75 -17.26
N ALA A 287 14.22 -20.51 -17.89
CA ALA A 287 15.39 -19.99 -17.22
C ALA A 287 15.07 -18.61 -16.64
N THR A 288 14.98 -18.50 -15.31
CA THR A 288 14.78 -17.24 -14.60
C THR A 288 15.90 -16.27 -14.96
N ASP A 289 15.57 -15.00 -15.24
CA ASP A 289 16.53 -13.93 -15.47
C ASP A 289 17.62 -13.95 -14.39
N PRO A 290 18.94 -13.93 -14.75
CA PRO A 290 20.02 -13.91 -13.79
C PRO A 290 19.92 -12.74 -12.78
N ALA A 291 19.41 -11.57 -13.22
CA ALA A 291 19.23 -10.42 -12.35
C ALA A 291 18.06 -10.64 -11.36
N GLN A 292 16.99 -11.33 -11.77
CA GLN A 292 15.89 -11.71 -10.88
C GLN A 292 16.37 -12.73 -9.86
N ARG A 293 17.08 -13.77 -10.28
CA ARG A 293 17.66 -14.76 -9.35
C ARG A 293 18.61 -14.12 -8.32
N ALA A 294 19.40 -13.12 -8.74
CA ALA A 294 20.28 -12.40 -7.81
C ALA A 294 19.47 -11.60 -6.76
N ARG A 295 18.36 -10.96 -7.17
CA ARG A 295 17.45 -10.27 -6.23
C ARG A 295 16.79 -11.24 -5.27
N ASP A 296 16.33 -12.38 -5.76
CA ASP A 296 15.69 -13.42 -4.95
C ASP A 296 16.64 -13.95 -3.88
N LEU A 297 17.89 -14.26 -4.26
CA LEU A 297 18.92 -14.69 -3.30
C LEU A 297 19.28 -13.63 -2.26
N GLN A 298 19.31 -12.35 -2.64
CA GLN A 298 19.53 -11.26 -1.69
C GLN A 298 18.36 -11.12 -0.71
N SER A 299 17.14 -11.28 -1.19
CA SER A 299 15.94 -11.23 -0.37
C SER A 299 15.87 -12.41 0.61
N GLU A 300 16.18 -13.61 0.15
CA GLU A 300 16.26 -14.82 0.96
C GLU A 300 17.33 -14.68 2.05
N ALA A 301 18.52 -14.15 1.70
CA ALA A 301 19.58 -13.89 2.66
C ALA A 301 19.20 -12.85 3.72
N PHE A 302 18.45 -11.81 3.33
CA PHE A 302 17.93 -10.82 4.27
C PHE A 302 16.92 -11.42 5.25
N VAL A 303 15.93 -12.19 4.76
CA VAL A 303 14.95 -12.88 5.62
C VAL A 303 15.66 -13.82 6.59
N SER A 304 16.62 -14.60 6.11
CA SER A 304 17.40 -15.50 6.95
C SER A 304 18.19 -14.74 8.03
N ALA A 305 18.78 -13.59 7.68
CA ALA A 305 19.49 -12.74 8.64
C ALA A 305 18.54 -12.13 9.68
N LEU A 306 17.36 -11.65 9.26
CA LEU A 306 16.32 -11.12 10.15
C LEU A 306 15.87 -12.19 11.15
N MET A 307 15.59 -13.39 10.66
CA MET A 307 15.17 -14.52 11.50
C MET A 307 16.28 -15.03 12.44
N GLY A 308 17.54 -14.82 12.08
CA GLY A 308 18.68 -15.14 12.95
C GLY A 308 18.98 -14.05 13.98
N ALA A 309 18.60 -12.80 13.72
CA ALA A 309 18.88 -11.65 14.58
C ALA A 309 17.77 -11.37 15.60
N ALA A 310 16.51 -11.51 15.18
CA ALA A 310 15.35 -11.13 16.01
C ALA A 310 15.09 -12.12 17.14
N ASN A 311 14.71 -11.59 18.32
CA ASN A 311 14.25 -12.38 19.45
C ASN A 311 12.74 -12.63 19.38
N GLU A 312 11.97 -11.58 19.11
CA GLU A 312 10.52 -11.60 18.93
C GLU A 312 10.12 -10.72 17.76
N LEU A 313 9.11 -11.17 17.00
CA LEU A 313 8.45 -10.40 15.94
C LEU A 313 6.95 -10.37 16.18
N ILE A 314 6.34 -9.22 16.03
CA ILE A 314 4.88 -9.08 15.98
C ILE A 314 4.46 -9.16 14.51
N ALA A 315 3.57 -10.10 14.20
CA ALA A 315 2.95 -10.18 12.89
C ALA A 315 1.83 -9.13 12.78
N LEU A 316 2.01 -8.13 11.94
CA LEU A 316 0.96 -7.18 11.57
C LEU A 316 0.03 -7.79 10.51
N PRO A 317 -1.19 -7.28 10.34
CA PRO A 317 -1.99 -7.61 9.17
C PRO A 317 -1.32 -7.08 7.90
N GLU A 318 -1.60 -7.73 6.77
CA GLU A 318 -1.11 -7.32 5.45
C GLU A 318 -1.41 -5.82 5.20
N GLY A 319 -0.39 -5.07 4.77
CA GLY A 319 -0.49 -3.62 4.56
C GLY A 319 -0.68 -2.82 5.85
N ASP A 320 -0.44 -3.42 7.02
CA ASP A 320 -0.69 -2.81 8.32
C ASP A 320 -2.12 -2.28 8.48
N ALA A 321 -3.10 -3.03 7.97
CA ALA A 321 -4.51 -2.64 8.04
C ALA A 321 -4.98 -2.41 9.47
N ASP A 322 -5.81 -1.38 9.69
CA ASP A 322 -6.33 -1.06 11.01
C ASP A 322 -7.38 -2.10 11.46
N LEU A 323 -6.97 -3.02 12.35
CA LEU A 323 -7.85 -4.01 12.95
C LEU A 323 -9.00 -3.36 13.74
N GLY A 324 -8.79 -2.16 14.28
CA GLY A 324 -9.84 -1.42 14.98
C GLY A 324 -10.93 -0.98 14.02
N ALA A 325 -10.58 -0.40 12.87
CA ALA A 325 -11.53 0.00 11.84
C ALA A 325 -12.29 -1.21 11.28
N LEU A 326 -11.61 -2.31 11.03
CA LEU A 326 -12.24 -3.54 10.55
C LEU A 326 -13.24 -4.12 11.56
N ALA A 327 -12.90 -4.12 12.85
CA ALA A 327 -13.79 -4.57 13.91
C ALA A 327 -15.02 -3.68 14.05
N LEU A 328 -14.83 -2.35 14.00
CA LEU A 328 -15.90 -1.36 14.14
C LEU A 328 -16.83 -1.30 12.93
N SER A 329 -16.33 -1.57 11.72
CA SER A 329 -17.15 -1.62 10.50
C SER A 329 -18.08 -2.84 10.45
N GLY A 330 -17.77 -3.89 11.20
CA GLY A 330 -18.49 -5.16 11.13
C GLY A 330 -18.31 -5.93 9.81
N ASN A 331 -17.35 -5.54 8.96
CA ASN A 331 -17.04 -6.26 7.73
C ASN A 331 -16.22 -7.52 8.03
N THR A 332 -16.94 -8.65 8.14
CA THR A 332 -16.32 -9.94 8.48
C THR A 332 -15.37 -10.43 7.39
N GLY A 333 -15.61 -10.14 6.12
CA GLY A 333 -14.73 -10.58 5.03
C GLY A 333 -13.34 -9.96 5.08
N PHE A 334 -13.25 -8.65 5.34
CA PHE A 334 -11.96 -7.96 5.47
C PHE A 334 -11.28 -8.30 6.80
N TRP A 335 -12.05 -8.47 7.87
CA TRP A 335 -11.55 -8.97 9.15
C TRP A 335 -10.91 -10.36 9.01
N ASP A 336 -11.61 -11.29 8.36
CA ASP A 336 -11.11 -12.66 8.16
C ASP A 336 -9.85 -12.66 7.31
N ARG A 337 -9.78 -11.80 6.28
CA ARG A 337 -8.58 -11.64 5.46
C ARG A 337 -7.40 -11.12 6.27
N ALA A 338 -7.58 -10.07 7.08
CA ALA A 338 -6.55 -9.53 7.95
C ALA A 338 -6.07 -10.56 8.98
N SER A 339 -7.01 -11.28 9.60
CA SER A 339 -6.71 -12.35 10.55
C SER A 339 -5.95 -13.51 9.90
N HIS A 340 -6.32 -13.86 8.66
CA HIS A 340 -5.63 -14.89 7.88
C HIS A 340 -4.19 -14.48 7.54
N SER A 341 -3.96 -13.22 7.17
CA SER A 341 -2.61 -12.74 6.87
C SER A 341 -1.68 -12.82 8.09
N ILE A 342 -2.17 -12.46 9.27
CA ILE A 342 -1.44 -12.64 10.53
C ILE A 342 -1.16 -14.13 10.80
N ALA A 343 -2.16 -14.98 10.62
CA ALA A 343 -2.03 -16.41 10.88
C ALA A 343 -1.06 -17.12 9.91
N SER A 344 -1.02 -16.65 8.66
CA SER A 344 -0.17 -17.21 7.60
C SER A 344 1.28 -16.69 7.60
N PHE A 345 1.60 -15.64 8.36
CA PHE A 345 2.92 -15.02 8.39
C PHE A 345 4.10 -16.02 8.53
N PRO A 346 4.05 -17.04 9.41
CA PRO A 346 5.12 -18.06 9.46
C PRO A 346 5.25 -18.90 8.20
N SER A 347 4.18 -19.06 7.40
CA SER A 347 4.23 -19.76 6.11
C SER A 347 4.89 -18.89 5.06
N SER A 348 4.55 -17.60 5.01
CA SER A 348 5.17 -16.62 4.11
C SER A 348 6.69 -16.53 4.31
N LEU A 349 7.16 -16.58 5.56
CA LEU A 349 8.60 -16.64 5.85
C LEU A 349 9.29 -17.88 5.26
N ARG A 350 8.62 -19.05 5.29
CA ARG A 350 9.16 -20.28 4.69
C ARG A 350 9.18 -20.21 3.17
N GLU A 351 8.15 -19.62 2.56
CA GLU A 351 8.08 -19.40 1.12
C GLU A 351 9.16 -18.41 0.65
N ALA A 352 9.52 -17.45 1.51
CA ALA A 352 10.66 -16.55 1.28
C ALA A 352 12.04 -17.19 1.49
N GLY A 353 12.09 -18.48 1.74
CA GLY A 353 13.34 -19.25 1.84
C GLY A 353 13.92 -19.38 3.25
N TRP A 354 13.19 -18.94 4.30
CA TRP A 354 13.65 -19.16 5.66
C TRP A 354 13.54 -20.64 6.05
N VAL A 355 14.68 -21.22 6.42
CA VAL A 355 14.74 -22.59 6.96
C VAL A 355 15.06 -22.49 8.45
N ALA A 356 14.17 -23.02 9.30
CA ALA A 356 14.46 -23.05 10.72
C ALA A 356 15.78 -23.82 10.98
N PRO A 357 16.68 -23.27 11.80
CA PRO A 357 17.92 -23.96 12.11
C PRO A 357 17.63 -25.36 12.69
N THR A 358 18.28 -26.36 12.13
CA THR A 358 18.16 -27.74 12.67
C THR A 358 18.85 -27.75 14.03
N PRO A 359 18.19 -28.19 15.12
CA PRO A 359 18.85 -28.24 16.42
C PRO A 359 20.11 -29.09 16.29
N SER A 360 21.24 -28.48 16.61
CA SER A 360 22.52 -29.20 16.65
C SER A 360 22.40 -30.36 17.64
N PRO A 361 22.75 -31.58 17.28
CA PRO A 361 22.69 -32.68 18.23
C PRO A 361 23.57 -32.30 19.43
N ALA A 362 22.96 -32.33 20.62
CA ALA A 362 23.69 -32.07 21.87
C ALA A 362 24.99 -32.91 21.87
N PRO A 363 26.13 -32.30 22.20
CA PRO A 363 27.37 -33.04 22.25
C PRO A 363 27.18 -34.23 23.19
N SER A 364 27.31 -35.44 22.66
CA SER A 364 27.31 -36.65 23.47
C SER A 364 28.34 -36.47 24.60
N PRO A 365 27.98 -36.77 25.85
CA PRO A 365 28.90 -36.63 26.94
C PRO A 365 30.12 -37.53 26.64
N THR A 366 31.24 -36.90 26.36
CA THR A 366 32.55 -37.58 26.20
C THR A 366 32.84 -38.25 27.53
N ALA A 367 32.85 -39.55 27.52
CA ALA A 367 33.25 -40.33 28.68
C ALA A 367 34.66 -39.88 29.13
N SER A 368 34.73 -39.23 30.28
CA SER A 368 36.01 -38.99 30.97
C SER A 368 36.66 -40.33 31.36
N PRO A 369 37.96 -40.49 31.14
CA PRO A 369 38.67 -41.68 31.58
C PRO A 369 38.67 -41.78 33.09
N ALA A 370 38.31 -42.96 33.56
CA ALA A 370 38.26 -43.33 34.97
C ALA A 370 39.63 -43.12 35.67
N SER A 371 39.65 -42.34 36.73
CA SER A 371 40.73 -42.31 37.71
C SER A 371 40.50 -43.38 38.82
N PRO A 372 41.50 -43.99 39.29
CA PRO A 372 41.39 -45.20 40.10
C PRO A 372 40.93 -44.93 41.53
N THR A 373 40.08 -45.79 41.96
CA THR A 373 39.58 -45.95 43.33
C THR A 373 40.70 -46.17 44.37
N PRO A 374 40.59 -45.64 45.56
CA PRO A 374 41.00 -46.39 46.77
C PRO A 374 39.80 -46.80 47.61
N SER A 375 39.85 -48.06 47.99
CA SER A 375 38.94 -48.80 48.84
C SER A 375 38.99 -48.39 50.34
N PRO A 376 38.13 -48.98 51.18
CA PRO A 376 37.40 -48.29 52.23
C PRO A 376 37.93 -48.41 53.62
N SER A 377 37.55 -47.53 54.49
CA SER A 377 37.58 -47.86 55.96
C SER A 377 36.38 -47.26 56.71
N ALA A 378 35.86 -48.06 57.45
CA ALA A 378 34.66 -48.21 58.22
C ALA A 378 34.37 -47.12 59.27
N SER A 379 33.08 -47.10 59.53
CA SER A 379 32.40 -47.05 60.81
C SER A 379 31.87 -45.80 61.43
N ALA A 380 30.66 -45.96 61.67
CA ALA A 380 29.81 -45.66 62.83
C ALA A 380 29.02 -44.30 62.84
N THR A 381 27.77 -44.42 62.66
CA THR A 381 26.70 -44.41 63.72
C THR A 381 26.23 -43.02 64.23
N GLU A 382 24.99 -42.90 64.09
CA GLU A 382 23.88 -42.23 64.81
C GLU A 382 23.29 -40.92 64.35
N THR A 383 22.04 -41.07 64.03
CA THR A 383 20.91 -40.13 64.02
C THR A 383 20.55 -39.66 65.45
N PRO A 384 19.73 -38.60 65.74
CA PRO A 384 18.69 -38.01 64.94
C PRO A 384 18.40 -36.50 65.13
N SER A 385 17.52 -36.04 64.28
CA SER A 385 16.42 -35.03 64.47
C SER A 385 16.74 -33.57 64.73
N ALA A 386 16.28 -32.65 63.86
CA ALA A 386 15.06 -31.87 64.00
C ALA A 386 15.01 -30.68 63.06
N SER A 387 13.84 -30.57 62.46
CA SER A 387 13.11 -29.38 62.07
C SER A 387 13.66 -28.38 61.07
N ALA A 388 13.11 -28.48 59.96
CA ALA A 388 12.64 -27.52 58.96
C ALA A 388 12.63 -26.03 59.30
N SER A 389 13.23 -25.25 58.41
CA SER A 389 12.75 -23.97 57.96
C SER A 389 13.13 -23.82 56.49
N SER A 390 12.17 -23.94 55.65
CA SER A 390 12.27 -23.71 54.21
C SER A 390 12.18 -22.19 53.94
N SER A 391 13.29 -21.63 53.52
CA SER A 391 13.28 -20.36 52.78
C SER A 391 13.39 -20.67 51.30
N PRO A 392 12.55 -20.16 50.43
CA PRO A 392 12.73 -20.35 49.02
C PRO A 392 13.80 -19.40 48.52
N SER A 393 14.96 -19.93 48.20
CA SER A 393 15.94 -19.22 47.40
C SER A 393 15.40 -19.17 45.95
N GLY A 394 15.01 -17.96 45.56
CA GLY A 394 14.72 -17.67 44.17
C GLY A 394 15.93 -17.93 43.29
N GLN A 395 15.92 -18.98 42.58
CA GLN A 395 16.77 -19.17 41.43
C GLN A 395 16.21 -18.32 40.30
N SER A 396 16.85 -17.16 40.05
CA SER A 396 16.75 -16.49 38.76
C SER A 396 17.26 -17.46 37.71
N GLY A 397 16.36 -18.15 37.08
CA GLY A 397 16.62 -18.85 35.84
C GLY A 397 16.89 -17.85 34.76
N THR A 398 18.13 -17.55 34.50
CA THR A 398 18.58 -17.07 33.21
C THR A 398 18.21 -18.16 32.21
N THR A 399 17.10 -17.99 31.51
CA THR A 399 16.77 -18.77 30.34
C THR A 399 17.81 -18.40 29.28
N THR A 400 18.89 -19.15 29.27
CA THR A 400 19.79 -19.18 28.12
C THR A 400 18.98 -19.80 27.01
N THR A 401 18.36 -18.96 26.18
CA THR A 401 17.71 -19.36 24.94
C THR A 401 18.79 -20.11 24.15
N ALA A 402 18.51 -21.34 23.78
CA ALA A 402 19.40 -22.11 22.93
C ALA A 402 19.58 -21.32 21.62
N PRO A 403 20.79 -21.14 21.08
CA PRO A 403 21.07 -20.31 19.93
C PRO A 403 20.52 -20.83 18.60
N ASP A 404 19.69 -21.85 18.61
CA ASP A 404 19.19 -22.54 17.41
C ASP A 404 17.66 -22.47 17.20
N ALA A 405 16.93 -21.74 18.03
CA ALA A 405 15.52 -21.48 17.78
C ALA A 405 15.35 -20.10 17.15
N GLY A 406 14.75 -20.02 15.96
CA GLY A 406 14.40 -18.74 15.34
C GLY A 406 13.50 -17.90 16.27
N PRO A 407 13.16 -16.65 15.90
CA PRO A 407 12.41 -15.74 16.75
C PRO A 407 11.03 -16.28 17.12
N THR A 408 10.53 -15.83 18.25
CA THR A 408 9.13 -16.03 18.61
C THR A 408 8.27 -15.10 17.77
N ILE A 409 7.33 -15.65 16.99
CA ILE A 409 6.38 -14.84 16.20
C ILE A 409 5.08 -14.69 17.00
N LEU A 410 4.81 -13.46 17.39
CA LEU A 410 3.63 -13.05 18.14
C LEU A 410 2.48 -12.75 17.17
N ARG A 411 1.47 -13.58 17.14
CA ARG A 411 0.26 -13.46 16.30
C ARG A 411 -0.98 -13.05 17.08
N ASN A 412 -0.82 -12.90 18.38
CA ASN A 412 -1.88 -12.56 19.34
C ASN A 412 -1.75 -11.12 19.82
N VAL A 413 -1.08 -10.27 19.06
CA VAL A 413 -0.94 -8.85 19.36
C VAL A 413 -1.78 -8.06 18.39
N ALA A 414 -2.63 -7.18 18.91
CA ALA A 414 -3.37 -6.21 18.11
C ALA A 414 -2.87 -4.80 18.43
N TRP A 415 -2.74 -4.03 17.36
CA TRP A 415 -2.35 -2.63 17.46
C TRP A 415 -3.30 -1.79 16.59
N PRO A 416 -4.51 -1.42 17.11
CA PRO A 416 -5.46 -0.57 16.40
C PRO A 416 -4.92 0.87 16.24
N ALA A 417 -5.47 1.63 15.30
CA ALA A 417 -5.19 3.06 15.20
C ALA A 417 -5.76 3.81 16.44
N ASP A 418 -5.22 5.00 16.69
CA ASP A 418 -5.53 5.77 17.90
C ASP A 418 -7.04 6.05 18.07
N THR A 419 -7.74 6.35 16.99
CA THR A 419 -9.17 6.65 17.00
C THR A 419 -10.06 5.42 17.16
N THR A 420 -9.61 4.27 16.67
CA THR A 420 -10.38 3.02 16.67
C THR A 420 -10.14 2.17 17.92
N PHE A 421 -9.12 2.53 18.74
CA PHE A 421 -8.92 1.91 20.04
C PHE A 421 -10.07 2.25 20.99
N GLY A 422 -10.73 1.23 21.53
CA GLY A 422 -11.85 1.44 22.45
C GLY A 422 -12.53 0.17 22.89
N THR A 423 -13.58 0.30 23.74
CA THR A 423 -14.32 -0.83 24.28
C THR A 423 -14.99 -1.68 23.20
N SER A 424 -15.43 -1.05 22.08
CA SER A 424 -16.03 -1.78 20.95
C SER A 424 -15.01 -2.70 20.30
N PHE A 425 -13.79 -2.22 20.07
CA PHE A 425 -12.70 -3.06 19.57
C PHE A 425 -12.32 -4.14 20.58
N LEU A 426 -12.09 -3.77 21.84
CA LEU A 426 -11.70 -4.72 22.89
C LEU A 426 -12.73 -5.81 23.10
N SER A 427 -14.02 -5.52 22.99
CA SER A 427 -15.10 -6.52 23.10
C SER A 427 -15.06 -7.54 21.97
N ASN A 428 -14.69 -7.15 20.77
CA ASN A 428 -14.59 -8.04 19.61
C ASN A 428 -13.28 -8.84 19.61
N TYR A 429 -12.19 -8.26 20.15
CA TYR A 429 -10.85 -8.84 20.07
C TYR A 429 -10.39 -9.52 21.38
N ALA A 430 -10.97 -9.20 22.51
CA ALA A 430 -10.49 -9.68 23.81
C ALA A 430 -10.68 -11.18 24.01
N SER A 431 -9.60 -11.92 23.99
CA SER A 431 -9.49 -13.24 24.59
C SER A 431 -8.37 -13.23 25.65
N THR A 432 -8.32 -14.24 26.52
CA THR A 432 -7.33 -14.30 27.61
C THR A 432 -5.87 -14.29 27.14
N ASP A 433 -5.62 -14.67 25.89
CA ASP A 433 -4.27 -14.79 25.34
C ASP A 433 -3.88 -13.62 24.43
N GLN A 434 -4.83 -12.71 24.14
CA GLN A 434 -4.57 -11.56 23.27
C GLN A 434 -4.04 -10.38 24.06
N ILE A 435 -3.19 -9.59 23.39
CA ILE A 435 -2.55 -8.39 23.93
C ILE A 435 -2.86 -7.24 22.98
N THR A 436 -3.31 -6.13 23.54
CA THR A 436 -3.57 -4.92 22.76
C THR A 436 -2.53 -3.86 23.09
N ILE A 437 -1.95 -3.23 22.07
CA ILE A 437 -1.13 -2.02 22.24
C ILE A 437 -2.09 -0.82 22.22
N ALA A 438 -2.15 -0.07 23.31
CA ALA A 438 -2.95 1.14 23.39
C ALA A 438 -2.21 2.33 22.78
N PRO A 439 -2.93 3.36 22.26
CA PRO A 439 -2.34 4.64 21.90
C PRO A 439 -1.55 5.27 23.03
N ALA A 440 -0.51 6.04 22.71
CA ALA A 440 0.30 6.73 23.71
C ALA A 440 -0.51 7.76 24.52
N SER A 441 -1.58 8.31 23.97
CA SER A 441 -2.52 9.23 24.60
C SER A 441 -3.57 8.56 25.51
N ALA A 442 -3.76 7.23 25.35
CA ALA A 442 -4.74 6.49 26.10
C ALA A 442 -4.18 5.94 27.42
N LEU A 443 -5.07 5.54 28.32
CA LEU A 443 -4.71 4.89 29.57
C LEU A 443 -3.75 5.73 30.45
N THR A 444 -3.87 7.06 30.42
CA THR A 444 -3.17 7.93 31.36
C THR A 444 -3.71 7.70 32.77
N PRO A 445 -2.93 7.97 33.84
CA PRO A 445 -3.43 7.91 35.23
C PRO A 445 -4.71 8.70 35.41
N ALA A 446 -5.69 8.16 36.13
CA ALA A 446 -6.95 8.84 36.43
C ALA A 446 -6.76 10.04 37.37
N GLU A 447 -5.81 9.93 38.28
CA GLU A 447 -5.38 10.98 39.18
C GLU A 447 -3.91 11.31 38.96
N GLU A 448 -3.48 12.52 39.31
CA GLU A 448 -2.08 12.92 39.21
C GLU A 448 -1.22 12.07 40.15
N VAL A 449 -0.19 11.46 39.61
CA VAL A 449 0.77 10.65 40.35
C VAL A 449 2.18 11.19 40.16
N THR A 450 3.00 11.10 41.22
CA THR A 450 4.38 11.60 41.23
C THR A 450 5.40 10.58 40.73
N PHE A 451 4.96 9.53 40.04
CA PHE A 451 5.82 8.46 39.55
C PHE A 451 5.20 7.79 38.32
N THR A 452 6.04 7.21 37.53
CA THR A 452 5.63 6.44 36.35
C THR A 452 5.12 5.06 36.79
N SER A 453 3.89 4.69 36.38
CA SER A 453 3.25 3.42 36.67
C SER A 453 3.62 2.34 35.70
N TYR A 454 3.27 1.07 35.98
CA TYR A 454 3.57 -0.07 35.13
C TYR A 454 2.84 0.00 33.78
N ALA A 455 3.47 -0.55 32.74
CA ALA A 455 2.93 -0.54 31.37
C ALA A 455 1.72 -1.45 31.17
N ARG A 456 1.65 -2.60 31.86
CA ARG A 456 0.52 -3.52 31.69
C ARG A 456 -0.73 -2.99 32.41
N VAL A 457 -1.81 -2.93 31.67
CA VAL A 457 -3.14 -2.51 32.15
C VAL A 457 -4.16 -3.56 31.73
N ASN A 458 -5.07 -3.92 32.63
CA ASN A 458 -6.21 -4.76 32.26
C ASN A 458 -7.45 -3.87 32.14
N VAL A 459 -8.12 -3.93 31.00
CA VAL A 459 -9.28 -3.10 30.68
C VAL A 459 -10.51 -3.98 30.62
N ASN A 460 -11.58 -3.62 31.33
CA ASN A 460 -12.87 -4.29 31.16
C ASN A 460 -13.44 -3.94 29.78
N PRO A 461 -13.61 -4.92 28.86
CA PRO A 461 -14.06 -4.62 27.50
C PRO A 461 -15.47 -4.03 27.44
N ALA A 462 -16.32 -4.28 28.46
CA ALA A 462 -17.70 -3.81 28.46
C ALA A 462 -17.85 -2.38 29.03
N THR A 463 -17.02 -2.01 30.00
CA THR A 463 -17.16 -0.71 30.69
C THR A 463 -16.04 0.27 30.36
N GLY A 464 -14.90 -0.22 29.86
CA GLY A 464 -13.67 0.57 29.66
C GLY A 464 -12.91 0.89 30.94
N GLU A 465 -13.40 0.44 32.09
CA GLU A 465 -12.73 0.63 33.36
C GLU A 465 -11.46 -0.21 33.46
N THR A 466 -10.47 0.30 34.12
CA THR A 466 -9.21 -0.41 34.33
C THR A 466 -9.25 -1.20 35.65
N SER A 467 -8.62 -2.36 35.66
CA SER A 467 -8.57 -3.27 36.80
C SER A 467 -7.14 -3.49 37.27
N THR A 468 -6.92 -3.40 38.55
CA THR A 468 -5.65 -3.73 39.23
C THR A 468 -5.60 -5.20 39.67
N ASP A 469 -6.71 -5.92 39.63
CA ASP A 469 -6.83 -7.32 40.06
C ASP A 469 -6.41 -8.35 38.97
N GLY A 470 -6.00 -7.86 37.80
CA GLY A 470 -5.56 -8.71 36.69
C GLY A 470 -6.67 -9.24 35.80
N THR A 471 -7.94 -8.84 36.04
CA THR A 471 -9.09 -9.23 35.19
C THR A 471 -9.29 -8.25 34.03
N GLY A 472 -9.77 -8.73 32.88
CA GLY A 472 -10.04 -7.90 31.70
C GLY A 472 -9.09 -8.16 30.53
N ALA A 473 -9.24 -7.36 29.46
CA ALA A 473 -8.40 -7.41 28.27
C ALA A 473 -6.98 -6.91 28.62
N ARG A 474 -5.98 -7.70 28.28
CA ARG A 474 -4.58 -7.36 28.50
C ARG A 474 -4.15 -6.26 27.53
N THR A 475 -3.81 -5.10 28.05
CA THR A 475 -3.48 -3.94 27.26
C THR A 475 -2.12 -3.37 27.73
N LEU A 476 -1.28 -2.92 26.82
CA LEU A 476 -0.03 -2.24 27.12
C LEU A 476 -0.20 -0.74 26.91
N ALA A 477 -0.07 0.03 28.00
CA ALA A 477 -0.03 1.49 27.99
C ALA A 477 1.39 1.93 27.65
N GLN A 478 1.53 2.84 26.72
CA GLN A 478 2.82 3.39 26.32
C GLN A 478 3.26 4.49 27.30
N GLN A 479 4.57 4.62 27.48
CA GLN A 479 5.16 5.83 28.06
C GLN A 479 5.26 6.87 26.92
N ALA A 480 4.41 7.88 26.97
CA ALA A 480 4.15 8.79 25.87
C ALA A 480 5.40 9.56 25.39
N ASP A 481 6.24 10.03 26.34
CA ASP A 481 7.44 10.79 25.98
C ASP A 481 8.46 9.90 25.26
N LEU A 482 8.65 8.65 25.72
CA LEU A 482 9.54 7.71 25.03
C LEU A 482 9.01 7.37 23.65
N ALA A 483 7.71 7.13 23.51
CA ALA A 483 7.08 6.84 22.23
C ALA A 483 7.21 8.01 21.25
N SER A 484 6.99 9.24 21.69
CA SER A 484 7.09 10.44 20.86
C SER A 484 8.50 10.68 20.34
N ILE A 485 9.53 10.47 21.20
CA ILE A 485 10.93 10.63 20.79
C ILE A 485 11.36 9.51 19.85
N LEU A 486 10.94 8.28 20.09
CA LEU A 486 11.21 7.17 19.14
C LEU A 486 10.61 7.42 17.77
N SER A 487 9.47 8.10 17.72
CA SER A 487 8.73 8.41 16.49
C SER A 487 9.28 9.63 15.74
N TRP A 488 10.02 10.49 16.44
CA TRP A 488 10.47 11.75 15.86
C TRP A 488 11.54 11.54 14.79
N ASN A 489 11.39 12.19 13.64
CA ASN A 489 12.39 12.16 12.57
C ASN A 489 13.46 13.24 12.82
N ALA A 490 14.28 13.00 13.84
CA ALA A 490 15.36 13.91 14.21
C ALA A 490 16.48 13.97 13.15
N SER A 491 17.08 15.15 12.98
CA SER A 491 18.20 15.36 12.08
C SER A 491 19.16 16.43 12.61
N GLY A 492 20.44 16.34 12.24
CA GLY A 492 21.44 17.31 12.68
C GLY A 492 21.65 17.31 14.21
N GLY A 493 21.59 18.47 14.86
CA GLY A 493 21.70 18.63 16.32
C GLY A 493 20.57 17.94 17.09
N ASP A 494 19.39 17.87 16.50
CA ASP A 494 18.23 17.22 17.09
C ASP A 494 18.43 15.72 17.32
N GLU A 495 19.33 15.05 16.60
CA GLU A 495 19.67 13.64 16.85
C GLU A 495 20.28 13.44 18.23
N LEU A 496 21.24 14.32 18.63
CA LEU A 496 21.84 14.28 19.96
C LEU A 496 20.77 14.51 21.02
N ASP A 497 19.91 15.51 20.81
CA ASP A 497 18.86 15.86 21.77
C ASP A 497 17.88 14.69 21.97
N ALA A 498 17.48 14.02 20.89
CA ALA A 498 16.61 12.85 20.97
C ALA A 498 17.25 11.69 21.76
N GLU A 499 18.52 11.39 21.50
CA GLU A 499 19.28 10.37 22.23
C GLU A 499 19.43 10.72 23.71
N GLN A 500 19.80 11.97 24.02
CA GLN A 500 19.99 12.45 25.38
C GLN A 500 18.67 12.53 26.15
N ALA A 501 17.55 12.90 25.50
CA ALA A 501 16.24 12.91 26.13
C ALA A 501 15.75 11.52 26.53
N LEU A 502 15.94 10.47 25.68
CA LEU A 502 15.62 9.09 26.06
C LEU A 502 16.40 8.66 27.30
N THR A 503 17.70 8.98 27.32
CA THR A 503 18.58 8.73 28.47
C THR A 503 18.11 9.50 29.71
N ALA A 504 17.74 10.75 29.55
CA ALA A 504 17.28 11.64 30.64
C ALA A 504 15.95 11.18 31.24
N ILE A 505 14.96 10.89 30.42
CA ILE A 505 13.64 10.45 30.86
C ILE A 505 13.75 9.13 31.62
N THR A 506 14.52 8.18 31.14
CA THR A 506 14.74 6.92 31.86
C THR A 506 15.46 7.12 33.18
N ALA A 507 16.40 8.10 33.26
CA ALA A 507 17.06 8.48 34.53
C ALA A 507 16.06 9.12 35.52
N ILE A 508 15.19 10.01 35.07
CA ILE A 508 14.12 10.60 35.88
C ILE A 508 13.23 9.50 36.46
N ILE A 509 12.73 8.60 35.59
CA ILE A 509 11.85 7.49 36.00
C ILE A 509 12.55 6.58 37.03
N ALA A 510 13.83 6.28 36.84
CA ALA A 510 14.59 5.48 37.81
C ALA A 510 14.76 6.20 39.18
N ARG A 511 14.83 7.53 39.18
CA ARG A 511 14.94 8.36 40.40
C ARG A 511 13.63 8.52 41.17
N GLU A 512 12.47 8.45 40.48
CA GLU A 512 11.16 8.55 41.13
C GLU A 512 11.00 7.53 42.28
N ARG A 513 11.40 6.28 42.03
CA ARG A 513 11.38 5.19 43.03
C ARG A 513 12.62 4.30 42.91
N PRO A 514 13.77 4.70 43.46
CA PRO A 514 15.04 4.05 43.24
C PRO A 514 15.12 2.57 43.66
N SER A 515 14.29 2.17 44.64
CA SER A 515 14.25 0.78 45.13
C SER A 515 13.24 -0.13 44.42
N SER A 516 12.50 0.39 43.43
CA SER A 516 11.43 -0.34 42.76
C SER A 516 11.62 -0.30 41.24
N SER A 517 11.82 -1.46 40.64
CA SER A 517 11.87 -1.59 39.17
C SER A 517 10.53 -1.21 38.54
N ARG A 518 10.58 -0.44 37.46
CA ARG A 518 9.41 -0.09 36.63
C ARG A 518 9.34 -1.00 35.42
N THR A 519 8.14 -1.19 34.88
CA THR A 519 7.91 -1.83 33.59
C THR A 519 7.44 -0.77 32.65
N LEU A 520 8.25 -0.47 31.64
CA LEU A 520 7.99 0.56 30.64
C LEU A 520 7.80 -0.08 29.27
N PHE A 521 6.89 0.48 28.51
CA PHE A 521 6.62 0.10 27.15
C PHE A 521 6.52 1.35 26.28
N ALA A 522 7.12 1.33 25.11
CA ALA A 522 7.00 2.36 24.11
C ALA A 522 6.91 1.74 22.71
N ALA A 523 6.13 2.32 21.83
CA ALA A 523 6.11 1.95 20.43
C ALA A 523 6.39 3.19 19.59
N ALA A 524 7.28 3.09 18.62
CA ALA A 524 7.41 4.13 17.62
C ALA A 524 6.11 4.20 16.81
N ALA A 525 5.68 5.41 16.45
CA ALA A 525 4.44 5.59 15.70
C ALA A 525 4.53 4.88 14.34
N ARG A 526 3.38 4.46 13.84
CA ARG A 526 3.29 3.95 12.47
C ARG A 526 3.72 5.02 11.49
N GLY A 527 4.40 4.62 10.43
CA GLY A 527 5.00 5.58 9.50
C GLY A 527 6.39 6.06 9.92
N THR A 528 6.90 5.69 11.09
CA THR A 528 8.29 5.99 11.47
C THR A 528 9.25 5.30 10.50
N THR A 529 10.14 6.07 9.89
CA THR A 529 11.15 5.53 8.98
C THR A 529 12.21 4.77 9.77
N VAL A 530 12.45 3.53 9.38
CA VAL A 530 13.50 2.69 9.97
C VAL A 530 14.85 3.06 9.35
N ASN A 531 15.69 3.73 10.11
CA ASN A 531 16.99 4.26 9.65
C ASN A 531 18.06 4.21 10.76
N GLU A 532 19.26 4.72 10.46
CA GLU A 532 20.37 4.80 11.41
C GLU A 532 20.04 5.72 12.60
N SER A 533 19.32 6.83 12.38
CA SER A 533 18.91 7.76 13.45
C SER A 533 18.03 7.06 14.47
N LEU A 534 17.02 6.30 14.04
CA LEU A 534 16.20 5.47 14.93
C LEU A 534 17.04 4.42 15.66
N THR A 535 17.99 3.80 15.00
CA THR A 535 18.89 2.83 15.63
C THR A 535 19.73 3.48 16.74
N LYS A 536 20.24 4.70 16.54
CA LYS A 536 20.96 5.46 17.57
C LYS A 536 20.06 5.78 18.77
N ARG A 537 18.83 6.24 18.55
CA ARG A 537 17.86 6.51 19.62
C ARG A 537 17.54 5.28 20.43
N VAL A 538 17.29 4.16 19.78
CA VAL A 538 17.08 2.87 20.45
C VAL A 538 18.30 2.45 21.29
N ASN A 539 19.51 2.60 20.75
CA ASN A 539 20.73 2.33 21.51
C ASN A 539 20.86 3.26 22.72
N ALA A 540 20.51 4.54 22.59
CA ALA A 540 20.50 5.49 23.72
C ALA A 540 19.49 5.10 24.80
N LEU A 541 18.32 4.57 24.42
CA LEU A 541 17.31 4.07 25.34
C LEU A 541 17.82 2.91 26.20
N PHE A 542 18.56 1.96 25.60
CA PHE A 542 18.97 0.72 26.26
C PHE A 542 20.39 0.72 26.83
N SER A 543 21.21 1.75 26.54
CA SER A 543 22.59 1.85 27.04
C SER A 543 22.71 2.09 28.55
N PRO A 544 21.82 2.88 29.21
CA PRO A 544 22.02 3.24 30.60
C PRO A 544 21.85 2.06 31.56
N ARG A 545 22.66 2.00 32.62
CA ARG A 545 22.60 0.91 33.64
C ARG A 545 21.28 0.84 34.41
N TRP A 546 20.48 1.90 34.40
CA TRP A 546 19.16 1.96 35.04
C TRP A 546 18.04 1.48 34.10
N VAL A 547 18.39 0.97 32.92
CA VAL A 547 17.49 0.32 31.97
C VAL A 547 17.88 -1.14 31.83
N SER A 548 16.89 -2.02 31.86
CA SER A 548 17.03 -3.46 31.62
C SER A 548 16.13 -3.84 30.44
N ALA A 549 16.73 -4.22 29.35
CA ALA A 549 16.04 -4.66 28.15
C ALA A 549 15.20 -5.92 28.44
N GLN A 550 13.95 -5.92 28.02
CA GLN A 550 13.01 -7.06 28.16
C GLN A 550 12.35 -7.37 26.83
N THR A 551 11.90 -8.62 26.69
CA THR A 551 11.06 -9.01 25.55
C THR A 551 9.65 -8.39 25.67
N PHE A 552 8.95 -8.25 24.58
CA PHE A 552 7.54 -7.83 24.57
C PHE A 552 6.67 -8.77 25.42
N SER A 553 6.91 -10.08 25.29
CA SER A 553 6.21 -11.11 26.06
C SER A 553 6.42 -10.97 27.55
N ASP A 554 7.64 -10.62 28.00
CA ASP A 554 7.95 -10.39 29.42
C ASP A 554 7.22 -9.15 29.96
N ILE A 555 7.14 -8.09 29.18
CA ILE A 555 6.39 -6.87 29.56
C ILE A 555 4.89 -7.17 29.62
N ALA A 556 4.35 -7.90 28.63
CA ALA A 556 2.94 -8.26 28.60
C ALA A 556 2.55 -9.25 29.72
N ALA A 557 3.50 -10.05 30.19
CA ALA A 557 3.32 -10.98 31.32
C ALA A 557 3.60 -10.35 32.68
N SER A 558 4.11 -9.11 32.73
CA SER A 558 4.48 -8.44 33.99
C SER A 558 3.26 -8.17 34.89
N GLU A 559 3.52 -7.72 36.11
CA GLU A 559 2.46 -7.29 37.03
C GLU A 559 1.61 -6.17 36.41
N PRO A 560 0.29 -6.20 36.60
CA PRO A 560 -0.58 -5.11 36.15
C PRO A 560 -0.26 -3.81 36.90
N THR A 561 -0.70 -2.69 36.33
CA THR A 561 -0.55 -1.38 36.97
C THR A 561 -1.20 -1.35 38.35
N ASP A 562 -0.53 -0.66 39.28
CA ASP A 562 -1.01 -0.37 40.62
C ASP A 562 -1.74 1.00 40.70
N VAL A 563 -1.90 1.67 39.57
CA VAL A 563 -2.53 2.98 39.43
C VAL A 563 -3.78 2.85 38.57
N GLU A 564 -4.89 3.39 39.04
CA GLU A 564 -6.11 3.51 38.26
C GLU A 564 -5.86 4.42 37.05
N ARG A 565 -6.34 4.01 35.89
CA ARG A 565 -6.18 4.71 34.62
C ARG A 565 -7.49 5.32 34.16
N GLN A 566 -7.43 6.30 33.29
CA GLN A 566 -8.60 6.87 32.63
C GLN A 566 -9.41 5.76 31.95
N THR A 567 -10.75 5.87 32.08
CA THR A 567 -11.68 4.95 31.44
C THR A 567 -11.57 5.04 29.92
N VAL A 568 -11.49 3.89 29.26
CA VAL A 568 -11.41 3.78 27.81
C VAL A 568 -12.80 4.01 27.20
N GLY A 569 -12.91 4.91 26.23
CA GLY A 569 -14.14 5.16 25.45
C GLY A 569 -14.48 4.03 24.48
N ALA A 570 -15.55 4.22 23.70
CA ALA A 570 -16.03 3.19 22.76
C ALA A 570 -15.08 2.96 21.57
N GLY A 571 -14.22 3.93 21.25
CA GLY A 571 -13.55 4.00 19.96
C GLY A 571 -14.49 4.57 18.89
N THR A 572 -13.93 5.14 17.84
CA THR A 572 -14.71 5.76 16.75
C THR A 572 -14.17 5.32 15.39
N LEU A 573 -15.07 4.97 14.50
CA LEU A 573 -14.78 4.79 13.09
C LEU A 573 -15.11 6.09 12.36
N ASP A 574 -14.15 6.63 11.65
CA ASP A 574 -14.37 7.83 10.84
C ASP A 574 -15.36 7.56 9.69
N ALA A 575 -16.11 8.58 9.28
CA ALA A 575 -17.12 8.44 8.23
C ALA A 575 -16.51 8.10 6.86
N ASP A 576 -15.38 8.71 6.52
CA ASP A 576 -14.69 8.46 5.25
C ASP A 576 -14.09 7.04 5.24
N THR A 577 -13.53 6.58 6.35
CA THR A 577 -13.05 5.19 6.52
C THR A 577 -14.20 4.19 6.38
N SER A 578 -15.36 4.46 7.01
CA SER A 578 -16.56 3.61 6.87
C SER A 578 -17.01 3.53 5.42
N THR A 579 -17.09 4.69 4.75
CA THR A 579 -17.45 4.79 3.34
C THR A 579 -16.47 4.04 2.44
N ALA A 580 -15.17 4.14 2.73
CA ALA A 580 -14.13 3.42 1.99
C ALA A 580 -14.30 1.89 2.09
N ILE A 581 -14.54 1.37 3.30
CA ILE A 581 -14.76 -0.06 3.54
C ILE A 581 -16.02 -0.54 2.80
N GLU A 582 -17.13 0.21 2.89
CA GLU A 582 -18.39 -0.12 2.22
C GLU A 582 -18.24 -0.08 0.69
N ALA A 583 -17.56 0.92 0.14
CA ALA A 583 -17.30 1.06 -1.29
C ALA A 583 -16.47 -0.11 -1.84
N MET A 584 -15.40 -0.48 -1.15
CA MET A 584 -14.57 -1.63 -1.54
C MET A 584 -15.35 -2.94 -1.48
N ALA A 585 -16.13 -3.17 -0.43
CA ALA A 585 -16.95 -4.38 -0.28
C ALA A 585 -18.04 -4.48 -1.35
N SER A 586 -18.71 -3.34 -1.67
CA SER A 586 -19.70 -3.25 -2.74
C SER A 586 -19.07 -3.50 -4.11
N SER A 587 -17.90 -2.92 -4.37
CA SER A 587 -17.18 -3.08 -5.62
C SER A 587 -16.75 -4.53 -5.85
N LEU A 588 -16.26 -5.23 -4.82
CA LEU A 588 -15.96 -6.67 -4.90
C LEU A 588 -17.22 -7.51 -5.20
N THR A 589 -18.35 -7.13 -4.62
CA THR A 589 -19.62 -7.82 -4.89
C THR A 589 -20.02 -7.65 -6.36
N SER A 590 -19.74 -6.50 -6.97
CA SER A 590 -20.06 -6.24 -8.38
C SER A 590 -19.22 -7.08 -9.35
N LEU A 591 -18.06 -7.59 -8.92
CA LEU A 591 -17.21 -8.49 -9.72
C LEU A 591 -17.74 -9.93 -9.81
N VAL A 592 -18.64 -10.36 -8.91
CA VAL A 592 -19.12 -11.73 -8.85
C VAL A 592 -19.62 -12.28 -10.20
N PRO A 593 -20.44 -11.54 -10.99
CA PRO A 593 -20.89 -12.04 -12.28
C PRO A 593 -19.76 -12.20 -13.29
N LEU A 594 -18.81 -11.27 -13.31
CA LEU A 594 -17.64 -11.34 -14.20
C LEU A 594 -16.71 -12.50 -13.82
N ALA A 595 -16.41 -12.66 -12.54
CA ALA A 595 -15.59 -13.76 -12.06
C ALA A 595 -16.17 -15.12 -12.43
N LYS A 596 -17.48 -15.32 -12.27
CA LYS A 596 -18.18 -16.55 -12.68
C LYS A 596 -18.21 -16.79 -14.19
N ALA A 597 -17.99 -15.74 -14.96
CA ALA A 597 -17.92 -15.84 -16.42
C ALA A 597 -16.51 -16.21 -16.93
N THR A 598 -15.55 -16.45 -16.06
CA THR A 598 -14.19 -16.92 -16.40
C THR A 598 -14.00 -18.37 -15.99
N ASP A 599 -12.98 -19.04 -16.54
CA ASP A 599 -12.59 -20.39 -16.13
C ASP A 599 -11.91 -20.41 -14.76
N ASP A 600 -11.31 -19.28 -14.35
CA ASP A 600 -10.62 -19.10 -13.08
C ASP A 600 -11.15 -17.84 -12.37
N PRO A 601 -12.19 -17.97 -11.56
CA PRO A 601 -12.74 -16.87 -10.78
C PRO A 601 -11.73 -16.25 -9.81
N ASP A 602 -10.82 -17.06 -9.26
CA ASP A 602 -9.86 -16.61 -8.25
C ASP A 602 -8.85 -15.64 -8.87
N ALA A 603 -8.41 -15.86 -10.11
CA ALA A 603 -7.53 -14.93 -10.83
C ALA A 603 -8.15 -13.53 -10.99
N VAL A 604 -9.48 -13.42 -11.13
CA VAL A 604 -10.17 -12.12 -11.19
C VAL A 604 -10.07 -11.40 -9.85
N TYR A 605 -10.32 -12.10 -8.75
CA TYR A 605 -10.21 -11.52 -7.40
C TYR A 605 -8.77 -11.20 -7.03
N GLU A 606 -7.81 -12.06 -7.37
CA GLU A 606 -6.37 -11.84 -7.10
C GLU A 606 -5.83 -10.57 -7.76
N SER A 607 -6.48 -10.06 -8.80
CA SER A 607 -6.08 -8.80 -9.46
C SER A 607 -6.42 -7.55 -8.64
N VAL A 608 -7.34 -7.62 -7.68
CA VAL A 608 -7.84 -6.47 -6.91
C VAL A 608 -7.72 -6.66 -5.40
N THR A 609 -7.85 -7.87 -4.88
CA THR A 609 -7.87 -8.12 -3.43
C THR A 609 -6.56 -7.78 -2.70
N PRO A 610 -5.36 -7.86 -3.30
CA PRO A 610 -4.13 -7.44 -2.62
C PRO A 610 -4.07 -5.96 -2.24
N GLN A 611 -4.92 -5.13 -2.85
CA GLN A 611 -4.96 -3.69 -2.59
C GLN A 611 -5.86 -3.32 -1.38
N ILE A 612 -6.75 -4.22 -0.94
CA ILE A 612 -7.79 -3.93 0.07
C ILE A 612 -7.18 -3.56 1.41
N LEU A 613 -6.39 -4.47 1.98
CA LEU A 613 -5.82 -4.26 3.31
C LEU A 613 -4.81 -3.11 3.34
N PRO A 614 -3.89 -2.95 2.38
CA PRO A 614 -3.01 -1.79 2.33
C PRO A 614 -3.75 -0.45 2.20
N SER A 615 -4.91 -0.43 1.52
CA SER A 615 -5.75 0.78 1.42
C SER A 615 -6.43 1.16 2.74
N LEU A 616 -6.41 0.27 3.74
CA LEU A 616 -6.96 0.48 5.09
C LEU A 616 -5.85 0.50 6.15
N ALA A 617 -4.61 0.80 5.74
CA ALA A 617 -3.47 0.89 6.65
C ALA A 617 -3.74 1.90 7.78
N ALA A 618 -3.35 1.55 9.00
CA ALA A 618 -3.64 2.33 10.20
C ALA A 618 -2.98 3.72 10.22
N GLN A 619 -1.95 3.93 9.41
CA GLN A 619 -1.27 5.24 9.30
C GLN A 619 -1.90 6.17 8.25
N LEU A 620 -2.76 5.64 7.34
CA LEU A 620 -3.43 6.46 6.34
C LEU A 620 -4.51 7.32 7.00
N THR A 621 -4.62 8.55 6.52
CA THR A 621 -5.75 9.40 6.90
C THR A 621 -7.06 8.86 6.31
N PRO A 622 -8.22 9.13 6.93
CA PRO A 622 -9.52 8.70 6.40
C PRO A 622 -9.76 9.10 4.94
N SER A 623 -9.30 10.30 4.55
CA SER A 623 -9.40 10.77 3.15
C SER A 623 -8.53 9.96 2.18
N GLU A 624 -7.31 9.57 2.57
CA GLU A 624 -6.43 8.72 1.74
C GLU A 624 -7.01 7.31 1.58
N GLN A 625 -7.66 6.79 2.62
CA GLN A 625 -8.37 5.51 2.56
C GLN A 625 -9.56 5.59 1.58
N LEU A 626 -10.32 6.69 1.60
CA LEU A 626 -11.44 6.93 0.68
C LEU A 626 -10.96 7.11 -0.77
N ASP A 627 -9.87 7.82 -0.99
CA ASP A 627 -9.25 7.98 -2.31
C ASP A 627 -8.81 6.62 -2.88
N SER A 628 -8.22 5.77 -2.04
CA SER A 628 -7.81 4.42 -2.40
C SER A 628 -9.01 3.52 -2.77
N ALA A 629 -10.10 3.62 -2.00
CA ALA A 629 -11.36 2.92 -2.29
C ALA A 629 -11.99 3.40 -3.61
N THR A 630 -11.91 4.70 -3.89
CA THR A 630 -12.39 5.30 -5.15
C THR A 630 -11.57 4.81 -6.34
N ALA A 631 -10.26 4.74 -6.20
CA ALA A 631 -9.36 4.19 -7.22
C ALA A 631 -9.68 2.72 -7.52
N MET A 632 -9.86 1.90 -6.49
CA MET A 632 -10.24 0.49 -6.62
C MET A 632 -11.61 0.33 -7.29
N THR A 633 -12.60 1.15 -6.90
CA THR A 633 -13.93 1.15 -7.52
C THR A 633 -13.86 1.50 -9.01
N SER A 634 -13.01 2.47 -9.36
CA SER A 634 -12.78 2.86 -10.75
C SER A 634 -12.12 1.74 -11.55
N GLN A 635 -11.13 1.05 -10.97
CA GLN A 635 -10.49 -0.12 -11.58
C GLN A 635 -11.51 -1.23 -11.86
N ILE A 636 -12.33 -1.58 -10.87
CA ILE A 636 -13.37 -2.61 -11.00
C ILE A 636 -14.41 -2.21 -12.05
N THR A 637 -14.85 -0.95 -12.06
CA THR A 637 -15.75 -0.43 -13.09
C THR A 637 -15.12 -0.55 -14.48
N GLY A 638 -13.82 -0.26 -14.61
CA GLY A 638 -13.07 -0.48 -15.84
C GLY A 638 -13.05 -1.94 -16.26
N MET A 639 -12.90 -2.88 -15.32
CA MET A 639 -12.95 -4.32 -15.61
C MET A 639 -14.34 -4.76 -16.11
N LEU A 640 -15.41 -4.28 -15.46
CA LEU A 640 -16.80 -4.59 -15.85
C LEU A 640 -17.15 -4.05 -17.23
N SER A 641 -16.56 -2.92 -17.64
CA SER A 641 -16.74 -2.30 -18.95
C SER A 641 -15.68 -2.70 -19.99
N ALA A 642 -14.83 -3.68 -19.69
CA ALA A 642 -13.73 -4.09 -20.57
C ALA A 642 -14.16 -5.00 -21.72
N VAL A 643 -15.38 -5.55 -21.66
CA VAL A 643 -15.98 -6.33 -22.74
C VAL A 643 -16.90 -5.42 -23.53
N THR A 644 -16.58 -5.15 -24.79
CA THR A 644 -17.30 -4.18 -25.62
C THR A 644 -17.63 -4.73 -26.98
N VAL A 645 -18.74 -4.29 -27.57
CA VAL A 645 -19.09 -4.61 -28.95
C VAL A 645 -18.48 -3.56 -29.87
N GLU A 646 -17.75 -4.00 -30.91
CA GLU A 646 -17.30 -3.10 -31.97
C GLU A 646 -18.45 -2.91 -32.97
N PRO A 647 -18.96 -1.68 -33.14
CA PRO A 647 -20.11 -1.43 -33.99
C PRO A 647 -19.76 -1.72 -35.46
N SER A 648 -20.59 -2.51 -36.11
CA SER A 648 -20.51 -2.73 -37.57
C SER A 648 -21.32 -1.66 -38.30
N SER A 649 -20.93 -1.40 -39.54
CA SER A 649 -21.75 -0.63 -40.48
C SER A 649 -23.09 -1.36 -40.77
N ALA A 650 -24.12 -0.64 -41.25
CA ALA A 650 -25.42 -1.21 -41.59
C ALA A 650 -25.32 -2.55 -42.34
N VAL A 651 -25.99 -3.58 -41.82
CA VAL A 651 -25.95 -4.94 -42.34
C VAL A 651 -27.18 -5.21 -43.23
N ASN A 652 -26.93 -5.75 -44.41
CA ASN A 652 -28.01 -6.13 -45.33
C ASN A 652 -28.34 -7.64 -45.19
N LEU A 653 -29.53 -7.94 -44.69
CA LEU A 653 -30.03 -9.31 -44.59
C LEU A 653 -30.85 -9.65 -45.88
N ILE A 654 -30.26 -10.45 -46.74
CA ILE A 654 -30.87 -10.80 -48.02
C ILE A 654 -31.71 -12.08 -47.92
N ASN A 655 -31.36 -12.97 -46.98
CA ASN A 655 -32.01 -14.26 -46.75
C ASN A 655 -33.00 -14.21 -45.59
N LYS A 656 -33.97 -15.13 -45.57
CA LYS A 656 -34.94 -15.29 -44.47
C LYS A 656 -34.26 -15.73 -43.16
N SER A 657 -33.07 -16.32 -43.22
CA SER A 657 -32.25 -16.67 -42.09
C SER A 657 -30.78 -16.46 -42.41
N ALA A 658 -29.99 -15.98 -41.50
CA ALA A 658 -28.54 -15.82 -41.61
C ALA A 658 -27.89 -15.82 -40.22
N ASN A 659 -26.59 -16.07 -40.19
CA ASN A 659 -25.79 -15.78 -39.02
C ASN A 659 -25.29 -14.33 -39.09
N PHE A 660 -25.56 -13.57 -38.05
CA PHE A 660 -25.17 -12.19 -37.96
C PHE A 660 -23.84 -12.09 -37.20
N PRO A 661 -22.75 -11.64 -37.81
CA PRO A 661 -21.46 -11.55 -37.15
C PRO A 661 -21.43 -10.35 -36.18
N VAL A 662 -21.16 -10.62 -34.93
CA VAL A 662 -20.95 -9.59 -33.85
C VAL A 662 -19.50 -9.68 -33.44
N LEU A 663 -18.77 -8.59 -33.64
CA LEU A 663 -17.38 -8.49 -33.17
C LEU A 663 -17.39 -7.99 -31.73
N VAL A 664 -16.95 -8.84 -30.82
CA VAL A 664 -16.86 -8.52 -29.39
C VAL A 664 -15.40 -8.48 -28.99
N ARG A 665 -14.98 -7.37 -28.38
CA ARG A 665 -13.63 -7.18 -27.86
C ARG A 665 -13.60 -7.45 -26.38
N ASN A 666 -12.67 -8.27 -25.95
CA ASN A 666 -12.35 -8.51 -24.55
C ASN A 666 -10.98 -7.90 -24.23
N ASN A 667 -10.96 -6.82 -23.44
CA ASN A 667 -9.72 -6.16 -23.00
C ASN A 667 -9.19 -6.70 -21.66
N LEU A 668 -9.85 -7.74 -21.09
CA LEU A 668 -9.38 -8.37 -19.86
C LEU A 668 -8.23 -9.35 -20.15
N PRO A 669 -7.36 -9.59 -19.19
CA PRO A 669 -6.24 -10.54 -19.34
C PRO A 669 -6.68 -12.02 -19.31
N TRP A 670 -7.96 -12.29 -19.08
CA TRP A 670 -8.55 -13.64 -19.03
C TRP A 670 -9.56 -13.87 -20.14
N PRO A 671 -9.74 -15.12 -20.60
CA PRO A 671 -10.89 -15.49 -21.41
C PRO A 671 -12.19 -15.31 -20.62
N VAL A 672 -13.25 -14.87 -21.28
CA VAL A 672 -14.57 -14.64 -20.66
C VAL A 672 -15.64 -15.36 -21.45
N HIS A 673 -16.54 -16.06 -20.76
CA HIS A 673 -17.72 -16.67 -21.35
C HIS A 673 -18.89 -15.70 -21.35
N VAL A 674 -19.50 -15.51 -22.49
CA VAL A 674 -20.61 -14.55 -22.63
C VAL A 674 -21.76 -15.15 -23.47
N ASP A 675 -22.94 -14.63 -23.24
CA ASP A 675 -24.08 -14.79 -24.13
C ASP A 675 -24.23 -13.51 -24.97
N VAL A 676 -24.28 -13.67 -26.28
CA VAL A 676 -24.45 -12.57 -27.22
C VAL A 676 -25.84 -12.63 -27.82
N THR A 677 -26.61 -11.59 -27.68
CA THR A 677 -27.99 -11.48 -28.16
C THR A 677 -28.15 -10.20 -28.96
N LEU A 678 -28.98 -10.26 -29.96
CA LEU A 678 -29.48 -9.11 -30.71
C LEU A 678 -30.91 -8.81 -30.29
N VAL A 679 -31.19 -7.58 -29.89
CA VAL A 679 -32.51 -7.12 -29.46
C VAL A 679 -33.05 -6.16 -30.53
N PRO A 680 -33.89 -6.65 -31.48
CA PRO A 680 -34.52 -5.81 -32.47
C PRO A 680 -35.66 -4.99 -31.90
N ASP A 681 -35.81 -3.77 -32.35
CA ASP A 681 -36.94 -2.88 -32.03
C ASP A 681 -38.27 -3.29 -32.69
N ASP A 682 -38.21 -4.18 -33.69
CA ASP A 682 -39.36 -4.66 -34.43
C ASP A 682 -39.43 -6.18 -34.47
N PRO A 683 -40.61 -6.82 -34.22
CA PRO A 683 -40.76 -8.30 -34.21
C PRO A 683 -40.61 -8.94 -35.58
N ARG A 684 -40.46 -8.18 -36.67
CA ARG A 684 -40.17 -8.69 -38.02
C ARG A 684 -38.75 -9.34 -38.11
N LEU A 685 -37.85 -8.97 -37.24
CA LEU A 685 -36.57 -9.65 -37.05
C LEU A 685 -36.59 -10.43 -35.72
N ARG A 686 -36.16 -11.66 -35.77
CA ARG A 686 -35.97 -12.50 -34.57
C ARG A 686 -34.52 -12.91 -34.50
N ALA A 687 -33.95 -12.81 -33.32
CA ALA A 687 -32.62 -13.31 -33.06
C ALA A 687 -32.68 -14.45 -32.02
N THR A 688 -31.78 -15.40 -32.19
CA THR A 688 -31.58 -16.48 -31.21
C THR A 688 -30.25 -16.22 -30.50
N PRO A 689 -30.21 -16.15 -29.16
CA PRO A 689 -28.96 -15.89 -28.44
C PRO A 689 -27.88 -16.91 -28.80
N ALA A 690 -26.66 -16.45 -29.04
CA ALA A 690 -25.47 -17.28 -29.08
C ALA A 690 -24.96 -17.43 -27.66
N GLN A 691 -25.27 -18.57 -27.03
CA GLN A 691 -24.96 -18.84 -25.64
C GLN A 691 -23.56 -19.37 -25.44
N TYR A 692 -22.96 -19.09 -24.30
CA TYR A 692 -21.69 -19.59 -23.80
C TYR A 692 -20.54 -19.46 -24.81
N GLN A 693 -20.37 -18.25 -25.36
CA GLN A 693 -19.30 -17.94 -26.32
C GLN A 693 -18.04 -17.54 -25.53
N THR A 694 -16.91 -18.15 -25.86
CA THR A 694 -15.62 -17.82 -25.23
C THR A 694 -14.96 -16.68 -25.98
N LEU A 695 -14.74 -15.56 -25.30
CA LEU A 695 -13.95 -14.43 -25.78
C LEU A 695 -12.50 -14.61 -25.38
N ALA A 696 -11.60 -14.58 -26.35
CA ALA A 696 -10.16 -14.69 -26.06
C ALA A 696 -9.67 -13.49 -25.20
N ALA A 697 -8.71 -13.75 -24.31
CA ALA A 697 -8.06 -12.71 -23.52
C ALA A 697 -7.39 -11.66 -24.41
N GLN A 698 -7.54 -10.37 -24.08
CA GLN A 698 -6.93 -9.22 -24.79
C GLN A 698 -7.12 -9.28 -26.32
N GLY A 699 -8.29 -9.76 -26.76
CA GLY A 699 -8.56 -10.04 -28.17
C GLY A 699 -9.97 -9.64 -28.59
N ALA A 700 -10.20 -9.73 -29.91
CA ALA A 700 -11.52 -9.59 -30.50
C ALA A 700 -11.99 -10.94 -31.07
N THR A 701 -13.23 -11.31 -30.77
CA THR A 701 -13.85 -12.57 -31.19
C THR A 701 -15.12 -12.26 -31.99
N THR A 702 -15.25 -12.86 -33.15
CA THR A 702 -16.49 -12.78 -33.95
C THR A 702 -17.45 -13.85 -33.48
N VAL A 703 -18.60 -13.44 -32.97
CA VAL A 703 -19.70 -14.30 -32.53
C VAL A 703 -20.80 -14.29 -33.58
N GLU A 704 -21.20 -15.45 -34.04
CA GLU A 704 -22.29 -15.60 -35.01
C GLU A 704 -23.64 -15.76 -34.28
N VAL A 705 -24.52 -14.77 -34.42
CA VAL A 705 -25.86 -14.78 -33.81
C VAL A 705 -26.88 -15.15 -34.91
N PRO A 706 -27.62 -16.30 -34.78
CA PRO A 706 -28.63 -16.68 -35.74
C PRO A 706 -29.80 -15.69 -35.74
N VAL A 707 -30.13 -15.13 -36.90
CA VAL A 707 -31.25 -14.22 -37.08
C VAL A 707 -32.21 -14.71 -38.16
N GLY A 708 -33.51 -14.43 -37.99
CA GLY A 708 -34.58 -14.76 -38.91
C GLY A 708 -35.45 -13.54 -39.23
N ALA A 709 -35.52 -13.21 -40.53
CA ALA A 709 -36.39 -12.12 -41.04
C ALA A 709 -37.78 -12.62 -41.48
N ILE A 710 -38.82 -12.03 -40.97
CA ILE A 710 -40.23 -12.35 -41.32
C ILE A 710 -40.77 -11.35 -42.34
N GLY A 711 -40.17 -10.15 -42.45
CA GLY A 711 -40.63 -9.04 -43.32
C GLY A 711 -39.46 -8.26 -43.94
N SER A 712 -39.76 -7.32 -44.83
CA SER A 712 -38.78 -6.40 -45.40
C SER A 712 -38.87 -5.02 -44.67
N GLY A 713 -37.76 -4.35 -44.55
CA GLY A 713 -37.65 -3.01 -43.94
C GLY A 713 -36.29 -2.80 -43.25
N ASP A 714 -36.10 -1.56 -42.78
CA ASP A 714 -34.93 -1.21 -41.93
C ASP A 714 -35.36 -1.33 -40.48
N ILE A 715 -34.59 -2.02 -39.69
CA ILE A 715 -34.83 -2.27 -38.26
C ILE A 715 -33.58 -1.87 -37.47
N GLU A 716 -33.78 -1.17 -36.37
CA GLU A 716 -32.70 -0.93 -35.42
C GLU A 716 -32.55 -2.12 -34.45
N VAL A 717 -31.32 -2.53 -34.21
CA VAL A 717 -31.00 -3.70 -33.39
C VAL A 717 -29.95 -3.29 -32.37
N THR A 718 -30.27 -3.47 -31.09
CA THR A 718 -29.31 -3.28 -30.01
C THR A 718 -28.52 -4.56 -29.80
N TYR A 719 -27.21 -4.44 -29.74
CA TYR A 719 -26.33 -5.52 -29.27
C TYR A 719 -26.48 -5.69 -27.78
N LYS A 720 -26.55 -6.89 -27.30
CA LYS A 720 -26.56 -7.17 -25.87
C LYS A 720 -25.60 -8.31 -25.58
N VAL A 721 -24.54 -8.01 -24.82
CA VAL A 721 -23.57 -8.97 -24.30
C VAL A 721 -23.81 -9.13 -22.82
N THR A 722 -24.03 -10.36 -22.39
CA THR A 722 -24.25 -10.69 -20.97
C THR A 722 -23.33 -11.80 -20.52
N THR A 723 -23.07 -11.88 -19.23
CA THR A 723 -22.51 -13.10 -18.63
C THR A 723 -23.53 -14.24 -18.74
N PRO A 724 -23.12 -15.52 -18.60
CA PRO A 724 -24.04 -16.65 -18.58
C PRO A 724 -25.14 -16.56 -17.49
N ASP A 725 -24.85 -15.83 -16.39
CA ASP A 725 -25.81 -15.55 -15.31
C ASP A 725 -26.76 -14.39 -15.66
N GLY A 726 -26.62 -13.75 -16.84
CA GLY A 726 -27.50 -12.70 -17.35
C GLY A 726 -27.12 -11.25 -16.93
N HIS A 727 -25.94 -11.04 -16.31
CA HIS A 727 -25.45 -9.69 -16.05
C HIS A 727 -25.00 -9.02 -17.35
N ILE A 728 -25.43 -7.76 -17.57
CA ILE A 728 -25.12 -7.01 -18.79
C ILE A 728 -23.70 -6.48 -18.71
N LEU A 729 -22.88 -6.83 -19.72
CA LEU A 729 -21.53 -6.31 -19.88
C LEU A 729 -21.50 -5.15 -20.87
N ASP A 730 -22.25 -5.25 -21.99
CA ASP A 730 -22.40 -4.15 -22.96
C ASP A 730 -23.75 -4.24 -23.66
N ASP A 731 -24.49 -3.15 -23.69
CA ASP A 731 -25.74 -2.94 -24.47
C ASP A 731 -25.79 -1.53 -25.10
N SER A 732 -24.63 -0.89 -25.22
CA SER A 732 -24.49 0.51 -25.63
C SER A 732 -24.57 0.73 -27.14
N GLN A 733 -24.39 -0.33 -27.95
CA GLN A 733 -24.25 -0.21 -29.38
C GLN A 733 -25.51 -0.64 -30.13
N THR A 734 -25.87 0.09 -31.20
CA THR A 734 -26.97 -0.25 -32.08
C THR A 734 -26.50 -0.35 -33.54
N VAL A 735 -27.25 -1.10 -34.38
CA VAL A 735 -26.98 -1.24 -35.78
C VAL A 735 -28.29 -1.28 -36.58
N THR A 736 -28.30 -0.62 -37.73
CA THR A 736 -29.43 -0.71 -38.66
C THR A 736 -29.29 -1.96 -39.54
N VAL A 737 -30.25 -2.87 -39.44
CA VAL A 737 -30.36 -4.05 -40.26
C VAL A 737 -31.38 -3.83 -41.36
N ARG A 738 -30.91 -3.87 -42.61
CA ARG A 738 -31.78 -3.77 -43.81
C ARG A 738 -32.18 -5.14 -44.29
N MET A 739 -33.46 -5.46 -44.16
CA MET A 739 -34.01 -6.75 -44.57
C MET A 739 -34.70 -6.68 -45.93
N ARG A 740 -34.32 -7.60 -46.82
CA ARG A 740 -35.08 -7.83 -48.05
C ARG A 740 -35.56 -9.29 -48.02
N ALA A 741 -36.72 -9.51 -47.43
CA ALA A 741 -37.38 -10.82 -47.49
C ALA A 741 -37.87 -11.05 -48.93
N GLY A 742 -37.35 -12.04 -49.61
CA GLY A 742 -37.59 -12.38 -51.02
C GLY A 742 -39.05 -12.84 -51.33
N TRP A 743 -40.06 -12.00 -50.95
CA TRP A 743 -41.45 -12.21 -51.40
C TRP A 743 -41.61 -11.76 -52.83
N GLU A 744 -40.70 -10.94 -53.37
CA GLU A 744 -40.65 -10.56 -54.77
C GLU A 744 -40.41 -11.78 -55.68
N ASP A 745 -39.65 -12.78 -55.21
CA ASP A 745 -39.40 -14.01 -55.97
C ASP A 745 -40.65 -14.87 -56.08
N ALA A 746 -41.49 -14.94 -55.02
CA ALA A 746 -42.77 -15.64 -55.05
C ALA A 746 -43.78 -14.93 -55.95
N ILE A 747 -43.82 -13.60 -55.90
CA ILE A 747 -44.67 -12.80 -56.79
C ILE A 747 -44.19 -12.89 -58.23
N THR A 748 -42.85 -12.83 -58.43
CA THR A 748 -42.24 -12.99 -59.75
C THR A 748 -42.48 -14.40 -60.30
N ALA A 749 -42.40 -15.45 -59.47
CA ALA A 749 -42.70 -16.80 -59.82
C ALA A 749 -44.19 -16.99 -60.16
N VAL A 750 -45.11 -16.36 -59.37
CA VAL A 750 -46.55 -16.36 -59.64
C VAL A 750 -46.88 -15.58 -60.91
N ILE A 751 -46.28 -14.40 -61.13
CA ILE A 751 -46.43 -13.60 -62.35
C ILE A 751 -45.84 -14.35 -63.56
N ALA A 752 -44.65 -14.92 -63.42
CA ALA A 752 -44.03 -15.73 -64.46
C ALA A 752 -44.84 -16.99 -64.80
N SER A 753 -45.44 -17.63 -63.77
CA SER A 753 -46.32 -18.78 -63.95
C SER A 753 -47.59 -18.37 -64.63
N LEU A 754 -48.16 -17.23 -64.34
CA LEU A 754 -49.34 -16.61 -64.92
C LEU A 754 -49.08 -16.23 -66.42
N PHE A 755 -47.92 -15.63 -66.69
CA PHE A 755 -47.44 -15.33 -68.02
C PHE A 755 -47.17 -16.60 -68.79
N ALA A 756 -46.60 -17.63 -68.22
CA ALA A 756 -46.40 -18.96 -68.88
C ALA A 756 -47.73 -19.62 -69.13
N ALA A 757 -48.72 -19.54 -68.24
CA ALA A 757 -50.09 -20.08 -68.48
C ALA A 757 -50.82 -19.27 -69.57
N LEU A 758 -50.72 -17.93 -69.57
CA LEU A 758 -51.27 -17.10 -70.68
C LEU A 758 -50.60 -17.39 -72.00
N PHE A 759 -49.28 -17.59 -72.00
CA PHE A 759 -48.51 -17.95 -73.22
C PHE A 759 -48.93 -19.30 -73.74
N LEU A 760 -49.11 -20.33 -72.90
CA LEU A 760 -49.63 -21.63 -73.23
C LEU A 760 -51.07 -21.55 -73.80
N VAL A 761 -51.95 -20.73 -73.17
CA VAL A 761 -53.31 -20.47 -73.69
C VAL A 761 -53.24 -19.73 -75.01
N GLY A 762 -52.27 -18.76 -75.17
CA GLY A 762 -52.02 -18.12 -76.46
C GLY A 762 -51.56 -19.06 -77.56
N ILE A 763 -50.62 -19.96 -77.22
CA ILE A 763 -50.15 -20.98 -78.14
C ILE A 763 -51.28 -21.94 -78.53
N THR A 764 -52.06 -22.47 -77.62
CA THR A 764 -53.20 -23.36 -77.92
C THR A 764 -54.27 -22.65 -78.70
N ARG A 765 -54.54 -21.37 -78.50
CA ARG A 765 -55.46 -20.53 -79.30
C ARG A 765 -54.91 -20.24 -80.70
N SER A 766 -53.56 -20.05 -80.85
CA SER A 766 -52.88 -19.82 -82.09
C SER A 766 -52.81 -21.11 -82.89
N LEU A 767 -52.60 -22.26 -82.22
CA LEU A 767 -52.65 -23.58 -82.95
C LEU A 767 -54.07 -23.95 -83.35
N ARG A 768 -55.10 -23.62 -82.59
CA ARG A 768 -56.51 -23.77 -82.96
C ARG A 768 -56.89 -22.84 -84.14
N LYS A 769 -56.32 -21.59 -84.20
CA LYS A 769 -56.53 -20.68 -85.38
C LYS A 769 -55.74 -21.16 -86.60
N ARG A 770 -54.64 -21.88 -86.53
CA ARG A 770 -53.91 -22.42 -87.63
C ARG A 770 -54.59 -23.70 -88.26
N ALA A 771 -55.33 -24.44 -87.46
CA ALA A 771 -56.12 -25.60 -87.91
C ALA A 771 -57.40 -25.19 -88.73
N ALA A 772 -57.83 -23.94 -88.59
CA ALA A 772 -59.04 -23.39 -89.20
C ALA A 772 -58.79 -22.60 -90.55
N ARG A 773 -57.54 -22.48 -91.00
CA ARG A 773 -57.15 -21.74 -92.21
C ARG A 773 -56.42 -22.65 -93.27
N LYS A 774 -56.83 -23.88 -93.44
CA LYS A 774 -56.44 -24.70 -94.60
C LYS A 774 -57.68 -25.00 -95.47
N THR A 775 -58.23 -24.01 -96.09
CA THR A 775 -59.01 -24.11 -97.33
C THR A 775 -59.15 -22.71 -97.91
N GLN A 776 -58.75 -22.66 -99.25
CA GLN A 776 -58.94 -21.66 -100.26
C GLN A 776 -57.84 -20.61 -100.47
N GLY A 777 -57.11 -20.86 -101.61
CA GLY A 777 -57.02 -20.10 -102.79
C GLY A 777 -56.03 -18.94 -102.91
N ALA A 778 -55.04 -19.27 -103.75
CA ALA A 778 -54.14 -18.22 -104.30
C ALA A 778 -54.93 -17.51 -105.46
N PRO A 779 -54.41 -16.54 -106.23
CA PRO A 779 -53.06 -15.93 -106.31
C PRO A 779 -53.02 -14.37 -106.57
N ASN A 780 -51.79 -13.89 -106.85
CA ASN A 780 -51.32 -12.71 -107.65
C ASN A 780 -51.39 -11.35 -106.95
N ASP A 781 -50.45 -10.49 -106.98
CA ASP A 781 -49.36 -10.00 -107.76
C ASP A 781 -48.67 -8.84 -107.08
N ALA A 782 -47.39 -8.85 -107.17
CA ALA A 782 -46.46 -7.84 -107.65
C ALA A 782 -46.17 -6.51 -106.87
N ARG A 783 -44.92 -6.39 -106.76
CA ARG A 783 -44.03 -5.21 -106.81
C ARG A 783 -43.72 -4.36 -105.59
N SER A 784 -42.54 -4.48 -105.27
CA SER A 784 -41.37 -3.52 -105.30
C SER A 784 -41.41 -2.37 -104.27
N HIS A 785 -40.56 -2.29 -103.46
CA HIS A 785 -39.21 -1.67 -103.47
C HIS A 785 -38.58 -1.63 -102.05
N GLU A 786 -37.41 -2.19 -102.13
CA GLU A 786 -36.25 -1.93 -101.23
C GLU A 786 -35.76 -0.48 -101.40
N PRO A 787 -34.71 0.03 -100.75
CA PRO A 787 -34.15 -0.26 -99.44
C PRO A 787 -33.79 1.02 -98.60
N GLN A 788 -33.25 0.91 -97.51
CA GLN A 788 -31.91 1.34 -97.13
C GLN A 788 -31.81 1.71 -95.64
N SER A 789 -30.86 1.06 -95.02
CA SER A 789 -30.19 1.35 -93.81
C SER A 789 -29.03 2.39 -94.03
N PRO A 790 -28.24 2.69 -93.12
CA PRO A 790 -28.18 3.41 -91.87
C PRO A 790 -27.34 4.71 -91.99
N PRO A 791 -26.76 5.41 -91.13
CA PRO A 791 -25.69 5.03 -90.23
C PRO A 791 -25.60 5.79 -88.87
N GLU A 792 -24.85 5.21 -88.12
CA GLU A 792 -23.83 5.56 -87.11
C GLU A 792 -23.43 6.99 -86.91
N ALA A 793 -23.06 7.18 -85.62
CA ALA A 793 -21.82 7.67 -85.06
C ALA A 793 -21.71 9.07 -84.54
N SER A 794 -21.11 9.08 -83.46
CA SER A 794 -20.01 9.95 -82.94
C SER A 794 -20.43 11.24 -82.17
N ASP A 795 -20.12 11.24 -80.98
CA ASP A 795 -18.88 11.68 -80.32
C ASP A 795 -18.80 13.17 -80.05
N ASP A 796 -18.32 13.43 -78.96
CA ASP A 796 -17.40 14.47 -78.48
C ASP A 796 -17.91 15.67 -77.73
N THR A 797 -17.41 15.68 -76.53
CA THR A 797 -16.56 16.63 -75.83
C THR A 797 -17.13 17.99 -75.33
N LEU A 798 -16.74 18.10 -74.11
CA LEU A 798 -16.04 19.21 -73.44
C LEU A 798 -16.83 20.39 -72.87
N SER A 799 -16.50 20.54 -71.60
CA SER A 799 -16.01 21.76 -70.93
C SER A 799 -16.99 22.75 -70.35
N ASP A 800 -16.76 22.87 -69.15
CA ASP A 800 -16.25 23.96 -68.32
C ASP A 800 -17.22 24.97 -67.71
N GLU A 801 -16.89 25.09 -66.53
CA GLU A 801 -16.63 26.31 -65.71
C GLU A 801 -17.79 27.10 -65.07
N ALA A 802 -17.66 27.08 -63.80
CA ALA A 802 -17.47 28.20 -62.88
C ALA A 802 -18.67 28.98 -62.42
N SER A 803 -18.52 29.23 -61.14
CA SER A 803 -18.81 30.44 -60.42
C SER A 803 -20.02 30.50 -59.50
N ALA A 804 -19.69 30.47 -58.23
CA ALA A 804 -20.33 31.15 -57.16
C ALA A 804 -20.50 32.66 -57.49
N PRO A 805 -21.21 33.51 -56.75
CA PRO A 805 -21.25 33.58 -55.25
C PRO A 805 -22.54 34.18 -54.58
N THR A 806 -22.41 34.17 -53.28
CA THR A 806 -22.76 35.22 -52.28
C THR A 806 -24.19 35.56 -51.96
N ASP A 807 -24.29 35.60 -50.62
CA ASP A 807 -24.90 36.59 -49.71
C ASP A 807 -26.41 36.67 -49.66
N ASP A 808 -27.02 36.87 -48.59
CA ASP A 808 -26.86 37.60 -47.37
C ASP A 808 -28.17 37.53 -46.54
N ASN A 809 -27.99 37.48 -45.23
CA ASN A 809 -28.71 38.23 -44.22
C ASN A 809 -30.22 38.01 -43.87
N THR A 810 -30.36 37.89 -42.62
CA THR A 810 -31.05 38.76 -41.66
C THR A 810 -32.24 38.14 -40.91
N GLU A 811 -32.00 38.09 -39.61
CA GLU A 811 -32.82 38.57 -38.47
C GLU A 811 -34.31 38.20 -38.44
N SER A 812 -34.79 37.74 -37.37
CA SER A 812 -35.14 38.44 -36.13
C SER A 812 -36.12 37.61 -35.25
N GLU A 813 -35.81 37.61 -34.01
CA GLU A 813 -36.67 37.94 -32.84
C GLU A 813 -38.06 37.31 -32.74
N THR A 814 -38.46 36.84 -31.70
CA THR A 814 -38.78 37.31 -30.35
C THR A 814 -39.62 36.25 -29.62
N ALA A 815 -39.25 35.93 -28.49
CA ALA A 815 -39.82 36.23 -27.17
C ALA A 815 -41.06 35.47 -26.71
N THR A 816 -40.92 35.01 -25.56
CA THR A 816 -41.68 35.31 -24.33
C THR A 816 -42.62 34.20 -23.81
N THR A 817 -42.31 33.67 -22.73
CA THR A 817 -42.81 33.91 -21.37
C THR A 817 -43.58 32.76 -20.74
N THR A 818 -43.04 32.35 -19.61
CA THR A 818 -43.67 32.30 -18.28
C THR A 818 -44.53 31.05 -17.96
N THR A 819 -44.39 30.34 -16.94
CA THR A 819 -44.40 30.57 -15.53
C THR A 819 -44.80 29.28 -14.79
N THR A 820 -44.02 28.95 -13.78
CA THR A 820 -44.38 28.52 -12.40
C THR A 820 -45.28 27.26 -12.22
N LYS A 821 -44.99 26.35 -11.33
CA LYS A 821 -44.89 26.40 -9.87
C LYS A 821 -44.81 25.01 -9.25
N GLU A 822 -43.91 24.92 -8.29
CA GLU A 822 -43.97 24.31 -6.94
C GLU A 822 -44.49 22.89 -6.70
N THR A 823 -43.50 22.28 -6.14
CA THR A 823 -43.36 21.44 -4.92
C THR A 823 -44.62 21.05 -4.09
N PRO A 824 -44.63 20.00 -3.30
CA PRO A 824 -43.63 19.86 -2.23
C PRO A 824 -42.71 18.66 -2.35
#